data_528721313a6ffc40a5e7600a5a2abfd7
#
_entry.id   528721313a6ffc40a5e7600a5a2abfd7
#
_cell.length_a   1.000
_cell.length_b   1.000
_cell.length_c   1.000
_cell.angle_alpha   90.00
_cell.angle_beta   90.00
_cell.angle_gamma   90.00
#
_symmetry.space_group_name_H-M   'P 1'
#
loop_
_entity.id
_entity.type
_entity.pdbx_description
1 polymer ?
#
loop_
_entity_poly.entity_id
_entity_poly.type
_entity_poly.pdbx_seq_one_letter_code
_entity_poly.pdbx_strand_id
1 'polypeptide(L)'
;MKTATTPTRQLKKKTPARPPTRTGRLSELIRKRGIYVAVALLIVIAFACYANSLWNGFVFDDHQLLTNARPKSFANLLKILFSSYRPVRNISYAMDFGLWGARPFGFHLTNVLIHAANTIMILFLVRLLTDRLVIAFLAALIFCVHPIQTDAVAYISGRRDVLFSFFYIAAFYSYVKYRQSGSAKHFAAFLALWAISLMSKEMAVSLPLVVFIWNLGDVWKEGSGSLAERSVEAVRKVLVRDKWLYAALLLAVIGFAWFTVFYQKASSRAGEQDWSYWGGSFYTTILTVIRVHAWYLKQLVYPTPIAQYYGAFDPSTSLLDWRVLVSLTVVLPTLIVGFLLLNRHRLMAFAILSYFAMLLPVSQIIPHHELVADHYLYLPMLSFGLLVAIAITKITNERTRRVTYAAVGVAVVALAIMTVIRNTTWESDFTVWKANYEAAPNSPRATYNLAVMFEGRDPEKAEALFRRTLELDPTFDYTYVALARFYVGRNRLTEAEDLIQKGLALTNASTDASASRNPPLLRSQLLTMRAWAGWKAGQLPKAEKALRLAIAAYPPNPEPYMVMANLYHNDNRAKEEETLKQALDASPFTYEANARLVMLLLQDKKDDEASVYLEHMLDTIPDEGDCEKANIYITSAKAAISRNTNLSNLSEKLSEIERRCLRP
;
A
#
# COMPACT_ATOMS: atom_id res chain seq x y z
N MET A 1 -37.83 43.14 52.35
CA MET A 1 -38.73 42.56 51.34
C MET A 1 -38.49 43.23 50.00
N LYS A 2 -37.79 42.60 49.12
CA LYS A 2 -37.68 43.00 47.71
C LYS A 2 -37.92 41.76 46.90
N THR A 3 -39.05 41.70 46.23
CA THR A 3 -39.52 40.63 45.36
C THR A 3 -38.71 40.56 44.06
N ALA A 4 -38.08 39.42 43.80
CA ALA A 4 -37.39 39.14 42.55
C ALA A 4 -38.42 38.67 41.51
N THR A 5 -38.53 39.45 40.42
CA THR A 5 -39.32 39.09 39.24
C THR A 5 -38.45 38.29 38.24
N THR A 6 -38.84 37.06 37.99
CA THR A 6 -38.24 36.16 36.98
C THR A 6 -38.67 36.61 35.56
N PRO A 7 -37.77 36.74 34.58
CA PRO A 7 -38.18 37.06 33.20
C PRO A 7 -38.74 35.83 32.50
N THR A 8 -39.98 35.93 32.07
CA THR A 8 -40.70 34.93 31.26
C THR A 8 -40.10 34.89 29.85
N ARG A 9 -39.56 33.72 29.51
CA ARG A 9 -38.99 33.42 28.16
C ARG A 9 -40.14 33.31 27.16
N GLN A 10 -40.36 34.37 26.36
CA GLN A 10 -41.31 34.32 25.24
C GLN A 10 -40.83 33.35 24.16
N LEU A 11 -41.55 32.25 23.97
CA LEU A 11 -41.43 31.33 22.86
C LEU A 11 -41.83 32.07 21.55
N LYS A 12 -40.85 32.44 20.74
CA LYS A 12 -41.13 32.92 19.38
C LYS A 12 -41.81 31.79 18.59
N LYS A 13 -43.10 31.96 18.30
CA LYS A 13 -43.85 31.13 17.35
C LYS A 13 -43.16 31.13 16.03
N LYS A 14 -42.68 29.96 15.55
CA LYS A 14 -42.20 29.78 14.18
C LYS A 14 -43.32 30.10 13.21
N THR A 15 -43.20 31.16 12.47
CA THR A 15 -44.07 31.47 11.32
C THR A 15 -43.96 30.32 10.33
N PRO A 16 -45.06 29.77 9.79
CA PRO A 16 -44.99 28.73 8.80
C PRO A 16 -44.30 29.27 7.52
N ALA A 17 -43.27 28.51 7.04
CA ALA A 17 -42.52 28.86 5.84
C ALA A 17 -43.50 29.00 4.65
N ARG A 18 -43.48 30.17 3.98
CA ARG A 18 -44.23 30.36 2.73
C ARG A 18 -43.89 29.27 1.73
N PRO A 19 -44.86 28.68 1.01
CA PRO A 19 -44.56 27.70 -0.01
C PRO A 19 -43.67 28.33 -1.08
N PRO A 20 -42.68 27.60 -1.61
CA PRO A 20 -41.73 28.12 -2.58
C PRO A 20 -42.46 28.59 -3.83
N THR A 21 -42.14 29.78 -4.31
CA THR A 21 -42.65 30.34 -5.55
C THR A 21 -42.36 29.42 -6.75
N ARG A 22 -43.15 29.49 -7.83
CA ARG A 22 -42.95 28.69 -9.05
C ARG A 22 -41.53 28.80 -9.62
N THR A 23 -40.91 29.98 -9.53
CA THR A 23 -39.51 30.24 -9.89
C THR A 23 -38.54 29.58 -8.92
N GLY A 24 -38.84 29.51 -7.63
CA GLY A 24 -38.04 28.78 -6.63
C GLY A 24 -38.05 27.26 -6.82
N ARG A 25 -39.19 26.69 -7.22
CA ARG A 25 -39.29 25.24 -7.57
C ARG A 25 -38.51 24.90 -8.82
N LEU A 26 -38.52 25.77 -9.84
CA LEU A 26 -37.77 25.56 -11.09
C LEU A 26 -36.26 25.62 -10.85
N SER A 27 -35.79 26.60 -10.08
CA SER A 27 -34.37 26.74 -9.72
C SER A 27 -33.87 25.57 -8.87
N GLU A 28 -34.69 25.03 -7.98
CA GLU A 28 -34.38 23.84 -7.18
C GLU A 28 -34.30 22.58 -8.05
N LEU A 29 -35.22 22.43 -9.02
CA LEU A 29 -35.19 21.32 -9.98
C LEU A 29 -33.95 21.37 -10.88
N ILE A 30 -33.58 22.54 -11.39
CA ILE A 30 -32.36 22.74 -12.19
C ILE A 30 -31.12 22.42 -11.34
N ARG A 31 -31.09 22.86 -10.08
CA ARG A 31 -30.00 22.57 -9.14
C ARG A 31 -29.88 21.08 -8.83
N LYS A 32 -30.99 20.38 -8.60
CA LYS A 32 -31.02 18.91 -8.38
C LYS A 32 -30.57 18.15 -9.64
N ARG A 33 -31.07 18.52 -10.82
CA ARG A 33 -30.65 17.90 -12.09
C ARG A 33 -29.16 18.07 -12.33
N GLY A 34 -28.61 19.26 -12.04
CA GLY A 34 -27.17 19.53 -12.19
C GLY A 34 -26.29 18.63 -11.34
N ILE A 35 -26.72 18.28 -10.11
CA ILE A 35 -25.95 17.35 -9.24
C ILE A 35 -25.98 15.93 -9.83
N TYR A 36 -27.14 15.44 -10.27
CA TYR A 36 -27.23 14.10 -10.87
C TYR A 36 -26.39 13.97 -12.14
N VAL A 37 -26.40 15.01 -12.99
CA VAL A 37 -25.54 15.06 -14.19
C VAL A 37 -24.06 15.05 -13.80
N ALA A 38 -23.65 15.83 -12.80
CA ALA A 38 -22.28 15.86 -12.32
C ALA A 38 -21.84 14.48 -11.78
N VAL A 39 -22.68 13.82 -10.99
CA VAL A 39 -22.41 12.45 -10.48
C VAL A 39 -22.26 11.46 -11.62
N ALA A 40 -23.23 11.44 -12.58
CA ALA A 40 -23.18 10.52 -13.70
C ALA A 40 -21.92 10.72 -14.56
N LEU A 41 -21.56 11.97 -14.85
CA LEU A 41 -20.34 12.29 -15.61
C LEU A 41 -19.08 11.81 -14.88
N LEU A 42 -18.97 12.04 -13.57
CA LEU A 42 -17.81 11.60 -12.78
C LEU A 42 -17.70 10.08 -12.73
N ILE A 43 -18.82 9.35 -12.64
CA ILE A 43 -18.81 7.87 -12.72
C ILE A 43 -18.28 7.43 -14.09
N VAL A 44 -18.84 7.98 -15.17
CA VAL A 44 -18.41 7.62 -16.54
C VAL A 44 -16.92 7.93 -16.74
N ILE A 45 -16.44 9.09 -16.28
CA ILE A 45 -15.04 9.48 -16.41
C ILE A 45 -14.13 8.56 -15.57
N ALA A 46 -14.52 8.21 -14.33
CA ALA A 46 -13.75 7.28 -13.50
C ALA A 46 -13.59 5.91 -14.20
N PHE A 47 -14.69 5.36 -14.73
CA PHE A 47 -14.62 4.11 -15.49
C PHE A 47 -13.83 4.26 -16.80
N ALA A 48 -13.99 5.36 -17.54
CA ALA A 48 -13.23 5.59 -18.76
C ALA A 48 -11.71 5.67 -18.50
N CYS A 49 -11.30 6.29 -17.38
CA CYS A 49 -9.89 6.41 -17.00
C CYS A 49 -9.27 5.07 -16.54
N TYR A 50 -10.06 4.16 -15.94
CA TYR A 50 -9.54 2.95 -15.30
C TYR A 50 -10.04 1.64 -15.92
N ALA A 51 -10.85 1.67 -16.99
CA ALA A 51 -11.41 0.48 -17.62
C ALA A 51 -10.34 -0.52 -18.05
N ASN A 52 -9.22 -0.05 -18.59
CA ASN A 52 -8.11 -0.90 -19.03
C ASN A 52 -7.40 -1.61 -17.88
N SER A 53 -7.44 -1.08 -16.66
CA SER A 53 -6.83 -1.74 -15.49
C SER A 53 -7.59 -2.98 -15.01
N LEU A 54 -8.84 -3.16 -15.45
CA LEU A 54 -9.68 -4.30 -15.04
C LEU A 54 -9.12 -5.66 -15.48
N TRP A 55 -8.28 -5.67 -16.50
CA TRP A 55 -7.65 -6.89 -17.04
C TRP A 55 -6.20 -7.05 -16.61
N ASN A 56 -5.68 -6.19 -15.74
CA ASN A 56 -4.34 -6.34 -15.16
C ASN A 56 -4.29 -7.59 -14.26
N GLY A 57 -3.08 -8.17 -14.15
CA GLY A 57 -2.81 -9.31 -13.27
C GLY A 57 -2.62 -8.91 -11.80
N PHE A 58 -2.36 -9.91 -10.95
CA PHE A 58 -1.77 -9.67 -9.63
C PHE A 58 -0.29 -9.33 -9.80
N VAL A 59 0.17 -8.31 -9.09
CA VAL A 59 1.55 -7.83 -9.19
C VAL A 59 2.13 -7.50 -7.82
N PHE A 60 3.44 -7.64 -7.66
CA PHE A 60 4.19 -7.22 -6.48
C PHE A 60 3.61 -7.78 -5.16
N ASP A 61 3.16 -6.92 -4.22
CA ASP A 61 2.58 -7.37 -2.95
C ASP A 61 1.24 -8.11 -3.10
N ASP A 62 0.59 -8.03 -4.27
CA ASP A 62 -0.68 -8.71 -4.53
C ASP A 62 -0.52 -10.23 -4.42
N HIS A 63 0.67 -10.77 -4.75
CA HIS A 63 0.96 -12.20 -4.57
C HIS A 63 0.86 -12.64 -3.10
N GLN A 64 1.15 -11.75 -2.15
CA GLN A 64 0.99 -12.05 -0.72
C GLN A 64 -0.49 -12.17 -0.31
N LEU A 65 -1.40 -11.50 -1.03
CA LEU A 65 -2.83 -11.64 -0.78
C LEU A 65 -3.31 -13.06 -1.12
N LEU A 66 -2.75 -13.66 -2.17
CA LEU A 66 -3.08 -15.03 -2.59
C LEU A 66 -2.62 -16.06 -1.56
N THR A 67 -1.54 -15.80 -0.85
CA THR A 67 -0.97 -16.74 0.13
C THR A 67 -1.46 -16.50 1.56
N ASN A 68 -1.59 -15.24 2.00
CA ASN A 68 -1.78 -14.88 3.41
C ASN A 68 -3.20 -14.40 3.77
N ALA A 69 -3.98 -13.93 2.81
CA ALA A 69 -5.24 -13.22 3.06
C ALA A 69 -6.49 -14.06 2.80
N ARG A 70 -6.40 -15.40 2.81
CA ARG A 70 -7.55 -16.27 2.56
C ARG A 70 -8.50 -16.31 3.75
N PRO A 71 -9.61 -15.60 3.71
CA PRO A 71 -10.74 -15.96 4.51
C PRO A 71 -11.43 -17.12 3.79
N LYS A 72 -11.15 -18.32 4.24
CA LYS A 72 -11.72 -19.55 3.67
C LYS A 72 -13.25 -19.64 3.82
N SER A 73 -13.89 -18.71 4.53
CA SER A 73 -15.35 -18.59 4.61
C SER A 73 -15.80 -17.27 5.26
N PHE A 74 -17.04 -16.88 5.05
CA PHE A 74 -17.71 -15.75 5.70
C PHE A 74 -17.69 -15.86 7.24
N ALA A 75 -17.67 -17.11 7.77
CA ALA A 75 -17.54 -17.39 9.21
C ALA A 75 -16.21 -16.87 9.82
N ASN A 76 -15.18 -16.67 9.01
CA ASN A 76 -13.87 -16.17 9.45
C ASN A 76 -13.76 -14.64 9.50
N LEU A 77 -14.78 -13.89 9.09
CA LEU A 77 -14.75 -12.41 9.10
C LEU A 77 -14.47 -11.84 10.50
N LEU A 78 -15.08 -12.41 11.54
CA LEU A 78 -14.80 -12.01 12.92
C LEU A 78 -13.35 -12.29 13.32
N LYS A 79 -12.80 -13.44 12.90
CA LYS A 79 -11.40 -13.75 13.16
C LYS A 79 -10.47 -12.75 12.48
N ILE A 80 -10.77 -12.35 11.25
CA ILE A 80 -10.00 -11.34 10.49
C ILE A 80 -10.02 -9.99 11.22
N LEU A 81 -11.15 -9.60 11.81
CA LEU A 81 -11.29 -8.36 12.54
C LEU A 81 -10.27 -8.22 13.70
N PHE A 82 -9.96 -9.34 14.36
CA PHE A 82 -9.06 -9.38 15.51
C PHE A 82 -7.65 -9.88 15.20
N SER A 83 -7.40 -10.42 14.00
CA SER A 83 -6.11 -11.00 13.60
C SER A 83 -5.28 -10.12 12.69
N SER A 84 -5.68 -8.88 12.42
CA SER A 84 -4.98 -7.97 11.53
C SER A 84 -4.98 -6.54 12.04
N TYR A 85 -3.89 -5.82 11.86
CA TYR A 85 -3.84 -4.39 12.15
C TYR A 85 -4.58 -3.51 11.10
N ARG A 86 -4.97 -4.09 9.95
CA ARG A 86 -5.82 -3.46 8.92
C ARG A 86 -7.04 -4.31 8.58
N PRO A 87 -7.94 -4.56 9.55
CA PRO A 87 -9.02 -5.53 9.38
C PRO A 87 -10.01 -5.16 8.28
N VAL A 88 -10.33 -3.87 8.10
CA VAL A 88 -11.31 -3.42 7.08
C VAL A 88 -10.79 -3.70 5.67
N ARG A 89 -9.50 -3.48 5.42
CA ARG A 89 -8.86 -3.87 4.15
C ARG A 89 -8.98 -5.38 3.92
N ASN A 90 -8.64 -6.18 4.90
CA ASN A 90 -8.65 -7.64 4.77
C ASN A 90 -10.07 -8.19 4.60
N ILE A 91 -11.07 -7.61 5.28
CA ILE A 91 -12.48 -7.94 5.06
C ILE A 91 -12.90 -7.65 3.61
N SER A 92 -12.46 -6.51 3.04
CA SER A 92 -12.78 -6.16 1.66
C SER A 92 -12.19 -7.16 0.64
N TYR A 93 -10.97 -7.64 0.88
CA TYR A 93 -10.40 -8.72 0.07
C TYR A 93 -11.13 -10.04 0.25
N ALA A 94 -11.53 -10.35 1.49
CA ALA A 94 -12.35 -11.51 1.78
C ALA A 94 -13.65 -11.54 0.97
N MET A 95 -14.29 -10.39 0.86
CA MET A 95 -15.52 -10.25 0.06
C MET A 95 -15.22 -10.49 -1.43
N ASP A 96 -14.12 -9.92 -1.95
CA ASP A 96 -13.73 -10.14 -3.35
C ASP A 96 -13.41 -11.61 -3.62
N PHE A 97 -12.65 -12.28 -2.74
CA PHE A 97 -12.41 -13.72 -2.85
C PHE A 97 -13.71 -14.54 -2.83
N GLY A 98 -14.67 -14.16 -1.99
CA GLY A 98 -15.98 -14.83 -1.92
C GLY A 98 -16.81 -14.66 -3.19
N LEU A 99 -16.70 -13.51 -3.87
CA LEU A 99 -17.48 -13.18 -5.07
C LEU A 99 -16.82 -13.65 -6.37
N TRP A 100 -15.49 -13.51 -6.47
CA TRP A 100 -14.75 -13.63 -7.73
C TRP A 100 -13.74 -14.77 -7.74
N GLY A 101 -13.50 -15.44 -6.59
CA GLY A 101 -12.34 -16.32 -6.44
C GLY A 101 -11.04 -15.53 -6.53
N ALA A 102 -9.97 -16.14 -7.06
CA ALA A 102 -8.68 -15.48 -7.28
C ALA A 102 -8.60 -14.78 -8.66
N ARG A 103 -9.71 -14.25 -9.18
CA ARG A 103 -9.74 -13.53 -10.46
C ARG A 103 -9.39 -12.05 -10.24
N PRO A 104 -8.28 -11.52 -10.79
CA PRO A 104 -7.84 -10.14 -10.58
C PRO A 104 -8.89 -9.10 -10.95
N PHE A 105 -9.69 -9.37 -12.00
CA PHE A 105 -10.77 -8.50 -12.47
C PHE A 105 -11.66 -7.97 -11.34
N GLY A 106 -12.13 -8.84 -10.44
CA GLY A 106 -13.04 -8.45 -9.37
C GLY A 106 -12.39 -7.51 -8.37
N PHE A 107 -11.11 -7.73 -8.08
CA PHE A 107 -10.34 -6.87 -7.17
C PHE A 107 -10.08 -5.49 -7.76
N HIS A 108 -9.74 -5.42 -9.04
CA HIS A 108 -9.60 -4.14 -9.76
C HIS A 108 -10.94 -3.41 -9.84
N LEU A 109 -12.04 -4.12 -10.17
CA LEU A 109 -13.38 -3.53 -10.23
C LEU A 109 -13.78 -2.90 -8.89
N THR A 110 -13.51 -3.57 -7.77
CA THR A 110 -13.77 -3.01 -6.43
C THR A 110 -12.96 -1.74 -6.17
N ASN A 111 -11.66 -1.70 -6.54
CA ASN A 111 -10.85 -0.49 -6.41
C ASN A 111 -11.41 0.67 -7.24
N VAL A 112 -11.80 0.42 -8.49
CA VAL A 112 -12.39 1.44 -9.38
C VAL A 112 -13.73 1.95 -8.84
N LEU A 113 -14.58 1.06 -8.31
CA LEU A 113 -15.85 1.43 -7.68
C LEU A 113 -15.63 2.32 -6.44
N ILE A 114 -14.65 1.98 -5.58
CA ILE A 114 -14.32 2.79 -4.40
C ILE A 114 -13.73 4.15 -4.84
N HIS A 115 -12.90 4.19 -5.90
CA HIS A 115 -12.37 5.44 -6.44
C HIS A 115 -13.48 6.34 -7.00
N ALA A 116 -14.44 5.80 -7.73
CA ALA A 116 -15.63 6.52 -8.17
C ALA A 116 -16.46 7.04 -6.98
N ALA A 117 -16.64 6.23 -5.93
CA ALA A 117 -17.29 6.66 -4.69
C ALA A 117 -16.53 7.77 -3.97
N ASN A 118 -15.19 7.71 -3.90
CA ASN A 118 -14.34 8.79 -3.39
C ASN A 118 -14.54 10.08 -4.16
N THR A 119 -14.53 10.00 -5.49
CA THR A 119 -14.76 11.15 -6.39
C THR A 119 -16.11 11.80 -6.12
N ILE A 120 -17.17 11.00 -5.93
CA ILE A 120 -18.51 11.48 -5.58
C ILE A 120 -18.52 12.09 -4.16
N MET A 121 -17.85 11.45 -3.20
CA MET A 121 -17.77 12.01 -1.84
C MET A 121 -17.04 13.34 -1.82
N ILE A 122 -16.01 13.53 -2.64
CA ILE A 122 -15.33 14.81 -2.82
C ILE A 122 -16.28 15.86 -3.42
N LEU A 123 -17.06 15.49 -4.43
CA LEU A 123 -18.10 16.37 -4.99
C LEU A 123 -19.05 16.86 -3.88
N PHE A 124 -19.56 15.96 -3.04
CA PHE A 124 -20.47 16.34 -1.95
C PHE A 124 -19.79 17.14 -0.85
N LEU A 125 -18.57 16.76 -0.45
CA LEU A 125 -17.81 17.49 0.55
C LEU A 125 -17.52 18.91 0.07
N VAL A 126 -16.94 19.09 -1.11
CA VAL A 126 -16.61 20.43 -1.63
C VAL A 126 -17.86 21.24 -1.89
N ARG A 127 -18.95 20.61 -2.31
CA ARG A 127 -20.27 21.27 -2.41
C ARG A 127 -20.77 21.77 -1.05
N LEU A 128 -20.57 20.97 0.02
CA LEU A 128 -20.91 21.36 1.38
C LEU A 128 -20.06 22.55 1.87
N LEU A 129 -18.76 22.56 1.52
CA LEU A 129 -17.83 23.61 1.96
C LEU A 129 -17.98 24.93 1.19
N THR A 130 -18.39 24.89 -0.08
CA THR A 130 -18.37 26.06 -0.99
C THR A 130 -19.75 26.54 -1.41
N ASP A 131 -20.78 25.70 -1.29
CA ASP A 131 -22.12 25.85 -1.87
C ASP A 131 -22.12 26.10 -3.40
N ARG A 132 -21.02 25.73 -4.10
CA ARG A 132 -20.85 25.95 -5.56
C ARG A 132 -20.57 24.62 -6.27
N LEU A 133 -21.52 24.23 -7.16
CA LEU A 133 -21.41 22.96 -7.89
C LEU A 133 -20.19 22.93 -8.83
N VAL A 134 -19.87 24.04 -9.48
CA VAL A 134 -18.73 24.12 -10.41
C VAL A 134 -17.41 23.86 -9.70
N ILE A 135 -17.20 24.47 -8.51
CA ILE A 135 -15.99 24.24 -7.71
C ILE A 135 -15.91 22.77 -7.29
N ALA A 136 -17.04 22.22 -6.82
CA ALA A 136 -17.13 20.86 -6.38
C ALA A 136 -16.85 19.84 -7.52
N PHE A 137 -17.42 20.09 -8.69
CA PHE A 137 -17.20 19.27 -9.88
C PHE A 137 -15.74 19.32 -10.35
N LEU A 138 -15.15 20.53 -10.48
CA LEU A 138 -13.75 20.67 -10.90
C LEU A 138 -12.78 20.00 -9.91
N ALA A 139 -12.98 20.18 -8.61
CA ALA A 139 -12.14 19.53 -7.60
C ALA A 139 -12.23 17.99 -7.68
N ALA A 140 -13.45 17.44 -7.81
CA ALA A 140 -13.68 16.02 -7.96
C ALA A 140 -13.12 15.49 -9.30
N LEU A 141 -13.25 16.25 -10.39
CA LEU A 141 -12.75 15.88 -11.70
C LEU A 141 -11.21 15.79 -11.72
N ILE A 142 -10.51 16.78 -11.15
CA ILE A 142 -9.04 16.80 -11.04
C ILE A 142 -8.59 15.58 -10.23
N PHE A 143 -9.24 15.30 -9.09
CA PHE A 143 -8.97 14.11 -8.28
C PHE A 143 -9.16 12.83 -9.07
N CYS A 144 -10.23 12.73 -9.85
CA CYS A 144 -10.61 11.54 -10.60
C CYS A 144 -9.60 11.15 -11.69
N VAL A 145 -9.12 12.14 -12.44
CA VAL A 145 -8.33 11.90 -13.67
C VAL A 145 -6.82 11.96 -13.48
N HIS A 146 -6.33 12.31 -12.28
CA HIS A 146 -4.90 12.56 -12.09
C HIS A 146 -4.09 11.25 -12.06
N PRO A 147 -3.02 11.10 -12.87
CA PRO A 147 -2.29 9.84 -13.01
C PRO A 147 -1.57 9.38 -11.73
N ILE A 148 -1.34 10.25 -10.75
CA ILE A 148 -0.79 9.89 -9.44
C ILE A 148 -1.69 8.91 -8.68
N GLN A 149 -2.99 8.86 -9.01
CA GLN A 149 -3.97 7.98 -8.37
C GLN A 149 -3.84 6.51 -8.82
N THR A 150 -3.11 6.24 -9.89
CA THR A 150 -3.00 4.89 -10.45
C THR A 150 -2.34 3.90 -9.50
N ASP A 151 -1.40 4.34 -8.66
CA ASP A 151 -0.78 3.53 -7.61
C ASP A 151 -1.78 3.05 -6.54
N ALA A 152 -2.82 3.84 -6.27
CA ALA A 152 -3.87 3.46 -5.33
C ALA A 152 -5.04 2.70 -5.98
N VAL A 153 -5.31 2.90 -7.29
CA VAL A 153 -6.52 2.39 -7.96
C VAL A 153 -6.23 1.18 -8.84
N ALA A 154 -5.20 1.27 -9.72
CA ALA A 154 -4.85 0.20 -10.65
C ALA A 154 -4.06 -0.94 -9.98
N TYR A 155 -3.37 -0.67 -8.87
CA TYR A 155 -2.72 -1.65 -8.03
C TYR A 155 -3.70 -2.22 -7.01
N ILE A 156 -3.86 -3.56 -6.93
CA ILE A 156 -4.85 -4.20 -6.05
C ILE A 156 -4.52 -3.89 -4.58
N SER A 157 -3.25 -3.98 -4.16
CA SER A 157 -2.81 -3.69 -2.80
C SER A 157 -2.92 -2.21 -2.43
N GLY A 158 -3.14 -1.31 -3.40
CA GLY A 158 -3.55 0.07 -3.22
C GLY A 158 -4.95 0.23 -2.60
N ARG A 159 -5.73 -0.88 -2.45
CA ARG A 159 -7.02 -0.92 -1.77
C ARG A 159 -7.04 -0.18 -0.45
N ARG A 160 -5.96 -0.29 0.31
CA ARG A 160 -5.80 0.41 1.59
C ARG A 160 -5.98 1.93 1.45
N ASP A 161 -5.51 2.51 0.34
CA ASP A 161 -5.54 3.95 0.09
C ASP A 161 -6.90 4.46 -0.36
N VAL A 162 -7.54 3.77 -1.27
CA VAL A 162 -8.89 4.14 -1.73
C VAL A 162 -9.93 3.94 -0.61
N LEU A 163 -9.76 2.89 0.21
CA LEU A 163 -10.72 2.52 1.24
C LEU A 163 -10.65 3.45 2.45
N PHE A 164 -9.44 3.71 3.00
CA PHE A 164 -9.32 4.64 4.12
C PHE A 164 -9.77 6.05 3.74
N SER A 165 -9.47 6.49 2.51
CA SER A 165 -9.84 7.81 2.01
C SER A 165 -11.34 7.99 1.92
N PHE A 166 -12.09 6.96 1.50
CA PHE A 166 -13.55 7.01 1.49
C PHE A 166 -14.12 7.30 2.88
N PHE A 167 -13.69 6.53 3.86
CA PHE A 167 -14.17 6.70 5.24
C PHE A 167 -13.66 7.99 5.88
N TYR A 168 -12.43 8.42 5.53
CA TYR A 168 -11.86 9.69 5.99
C TYR A 168 -12.67 10.89 5.49
N ILE A 169 -12.97 10.93 4.19
CA ILE A 169 -13.75 12.01 3.56
C ILE A 169 -15.18 12.02 4.11
N ALA A 170 -15.79 10.85 4.27
CA ALA A 170 -17.13 10.71 4.85
C ALA A 170 -17.15 11.11 6.33
N ALA A 171 -16.12 10.81 7.10
CA ALA A 171 -15.96 11.25 8.48
C ALA A 171 -15.86 12.79 8.55
N PHE A 172 -15.01 13.39 7.74
CA PHE A 172 -14.86 14.84 7.70
C PHE A 172 -16.14 15.54 7.22
N TYR A 173 -16.83 14.98 6.22
CA TYR A 173 -18.16 15.46 5.81
C TYR A 173 -19.16 15.42 6.98
N SER A 174 -19.21 14.33 7.72
CA SER A 174 -20.09 14.16 8.88
C SER A 174 -19.73 15.16 10.00
N TYR A 175 -18.43 15.41 10.22
CA TYR A 175 -17.96 16.43 11.17
C TYR A 175 -18.45 17.83 10.77
N VAL A 176 -18.31 18.23 9.51
CA VAL A 176 -18.80 19.55 9.04
C VAL A 176 -20.33 19.66 9.20
N LYS A 177 -21.06 18.58 8.90
CA LYS A 177 -22.53 18.52 9.15
C LYS A 177 -22.87 18.63 10.63
N TYR A 178 -22.11 17.98 11.50
CA TYR A 178 -22.27 18.14 12.95
C TYR A 178 -22.08 19.61 13.38
N ARG A 179 -21.03 20.27 12.91
CA ARG A 179 -20.78 21.68 13.23
C ARG A 179 -21.90 22.62 12.75
N GLN A 180 -22.57 22.29 11.65
CA GLN A 180 -23.69 23.08 11.11
C GLN A 180 -25.02 22.84 11.84
N SER A 181 -25.28 21.59 12.28
CA SER A 181 -26.59 21.18 12.78
C SER A 181 -26.66 20.93 14.28
N GLY A 182 -25.51 20.72 14.96
CA GLY A 182 -25.45 20.27 16.37
C GLY A 182 -25.94 18.82 16.57
N SER A 183 -26.19 18.07 15.48
CA SER A 183 -26.83 16.76 15.55
C SER A 183 -25.89 15.68 16.06
N ALA A 184 -26.28 15.00 17.18
CA ALA A 184 -25.51 13.87 17.73
C ALA A 184 -25.33 12.72 16.73
N LYS A 185 -26.26 12.53 15.78
CA LYS A 185 -26.14 11.50 14.72
C LYS A 185 -24.94 11.76 13.81
N HIS A 186 -24.71 13.02 13.42
CA HIS A 186 -23.56 13.37 12.60
C HIS A 186 -22.25 13.25 13.38
N PHE A 187 -22.27 13.54 14.69
CA PHE A 187 -21.10 13.34 15.54
C PHE A 187 -20.75 11.86 15.70
N ALA A 188 -21.76 11.02 15.98
CA ALA A 188 -21.56 9.57 16.02
C ALA A 188 -21.06 8.99 14.70
N ALA A 189 -21.63 9.44 13.57
CA ALA A 189 -21.16 9.06 12.24
C ALA A 189 -19.71 9.48 11.99
N PHE A 190 -19.31 10.69 12.40
CA PHE A 190 -17.91 11.15 12.33
C PHE A 190 -16.97 10.19 13.04
N LEU A 191 -17.26 9.84 14.31
CA LEU A 191 -16.39 8.95 15.10
C LEU A 191 -16.34 7.53 14.52
N ALA A 192 -17.50 6.97 14.13
CA ALA A 192 -17.57 5.62 13.57
C ALA A 192 -16.82 5.51 12.23
N LEU A 193 -17.03 6.47 11.31
CA LEU A 193 -16.36 6.47 10.02
C LEU A 193 -14.85 6.71 10.16
N TRP A 194 -14.44 7.54 11.12
CA TRP A 194 -13.02 7.73 11.41
C TRP A 194 -12.37 6.46 11.98
N ALA A 195 -13.03 5.76 12.90
CA ALA A 195 -12.55 4.48 13.41
C ALA A 195 -12.40 3.44 12.29
N ILE A 196 -13.36 3.33 11.36
CA ILE A 196 -13.27 2.45 10.18
C ILE A 196 -12.11 2.88 9.28
N SER A 197 -11.87 4.18 9.11
CA SER A 197 -10.73 4.71 8.35
C SER A 197 -9.38 4.30 8.97
N LEU A 198 -9.24 4.42 10.31
CA LEU A 198 -8.05 3.97 11.05
C LEU A 198 -7.80 2.47 10.87
N MET A 199 -8.87 1.66 10.92
CA MET A 199 -8.80 0.22 10.70
C MET A 199 -8.52 -0.17 9.24
N SER A 200 -8.48 0.78 8.32
CA SER A 200 -8.12 0.60 6.91
C SER A 200 -6.66 0.97 6.64
N LYS A 201 -6.20 2.12 7.13
CA LYS A 201 -4.81 2.60 7.01
C LYS A 201 -4.47 3.63 8.09
N GLU A 202 -3.25 3.54 8.63
CA GLU A 202 -2.73 4.40 9.71
C GLU A 202 -2.66 5.89 9.34
N MET A 203 -2.62 6.26 8.07
CA MET A 203 -2.66 7.67 7.64
C MET A 203 -3.90 8.42 8.15
N ALA A 204 -4.97 7.71 8.51
CA ALA A 204 -6.19 8.29 9.07
C ALA A 204 -5.98 8.98 10.43
N VAL A 205 -4.82 8.78 11.10
CA VAL A 205 -4.45 9.53 12.33
C VAL A 205 -4.29 11.03 12.09
N SER A 206 -4.18 11.48 10.84
CA SER A 206 -4.12 12.90 10.46
C SER A 206 -5.45 13.64 10.58
N LEU A 207 -6.60 12.95 10.64
CA LEU A 207 -7.92 13.58 10.63
C LEU A 207 -8.16 14.57 11.79
N PRO A 208 -7.74 14.29 13.03
CA PRO A 208 -7.83 15.27 14.12
C PRO A 208 -7.15 16.61 13.80
N LEU A 209 -5.99 16.56 13.15
CA LEU A 209 -5.26 17.76 12.75
C LEU A 209 -6.00 18.52 11.60
N VAL A 210 -6.57 17.81 10.65
CA VAL A 210 -7.42 18.42 9.59
C VAL A 210 -8.66 19.06 10.19
N VAL A 211 -9.31 18.43 11.17
CA VAL A 211 -10.43 19.00 11.95
C VAL A 211 -9.98 20.24 12.71
N PHE A 212 -8.79 20.23 13.30
CA PHE A 212 -8.23 21.37 13.99
C PHE A 212 -7.99 22.56 13.02
N ILE A 213 -7.39 22.32 11.87
CA ILE A 213 -7.16 23.35 10.83
C ILE A 213 -8.50 23.94 10.35
N TRP A 214 -9.52 23.11 10.18
CA TRP A 214 -10.86 23.56 9.83
C TRP A 214 -11.45 24.50 10.89
N ASN A 215 -11.37 24.11 12.16
CA ASN A 215 -11.87 24.90 13.29
C ASN A 215 -11.05 26.17 13.52
N LEU A 216 -9.73 26.13 13.27
CA LEU A 216 -8.88 27.29 13.34
C LEU A 216 -9.35 28.38 12.36
N GLY A 217 -9.73 28.01 11.14
CA GLY A 217 -10.29 28.93 10.16
C GLY A 217 -11.64 29.54 10.58
N ASP A 218 -12.41 28.92 11.49
CA ASP A 218 -13.66 29.49 12.03
C ASP A 218 -13.40 30.64 12.99
N VAL A 219 -12.43 30.50 13.88
CA VAL A 219 -12.16 31.47 14.94
C VAL A 219 -11.12 32.51 14.56
N TRP A 220 -10.37 32.30 13.48
CA TRP A 220 -9.26 33.18 13.07
C TRP A 220 -9.66 34.64 12.84
N LYS A 221 -10.84 34.87 12.32
CA LYS A 221 -11.38 36.23 12.04
C LYS A 221 -11.81 37.00 13.28
N GLU A 222 -11.98 36.33 14.41
CA GLU A 222 -12.40 36.94 15.68
C GLU A 222 -11.21 37.52 16.46
N GLY A 223 -9.96 37.20 16.06
CA GLY A 223 -8.76 37.69 16.73
C GLY A 223 -8.38 39.12 16.31
N SER A 224 -7.89 39.87 17.28
CA SER A 224 -7.33 41.22 17.09
C SER A 224 -5.82 41.24 17.37
N GLY A 225 -5.10 42.26 16.91
CA GLY A 225 -3.67 42.36 17.17
C GLY A 225 -2.77 41.86 16.05
N SER A 226 -1.50 41.61 16.36
CA SER A 226 -0.47 41.06 15.45
C SER A 226 -0.79 39.65 14.97
N LEU A 227 -0.15 39.21 13.91
CA LEU A 227 -0.31 37.83 13.39
C LEU A 227 0.01 36.77 14.45
N ALA A 228 1.05 37.00 15.25
CA ALA A 228 1.46 36.07 16.32
C ALA A 228 0.40 35.99 17.43
N GLU A 229 -0.10 37.12 17.91
CA GLU A 229 -1.15 37.19 18.94
C GLU A 229 -2.42 36.51 18.46
N ARG A 230 -2.87 36.79 17.22
CA ARG A 230 -4.03 36.12 16.62
C ARG A 230 -3.85 34.61 16.52
N SER A 231 -2.65 34.15 16.15
CA SER A 231 -2.36 32.73 16.05
C SER A 231 -2.51 32.03 17.42
N VAL A 232 -1.89 32.60 18.47
CA VAL A 232 -1.97 32.06 19.82
C VAL A 232 -3.39 32.09 20.35
N GLU A 233 -4.10 33.21 20.15
CA GLU A 233 -5.48 33.36 20.59
C GLU A 233 -6.42 32.38 19.86
N ALA A 234 -6.29 32.21 18.55
CA ALA A 234 -7.10 31.31 17.76
C ALA A 234 -6.87 29.84 18.18
N VAL A 235 -5.61 29.42 18.34
CA VAL A 235 -5.26 28.08 18.84
C VAL A 235 -5.87 27.85 20.21
N ARG A 236 -5.69 28.79 21.15
CA ARG A 236 -6.26 28.72 22.50
C ARG A 236 -7.80 28.62 22.45
N LYS A 237 -8.48 29.46 21.66
CA LYS A 237 -9.94 29.42 21.52
C LYS A 237 -10.43 28.06 21.01
N VAL A 238 -9.79 27.50 19.97
CA VAL A 238 -10.15 26.19 19.43
C VAL A 238 -9.96 25.10 20.49
N LEU A 239 -8.81 25.05 21.15
CA LEU A 239 -8.51 24.01 22.13
C LEU A 239 -9.42 24.11 23.37
N VAL A 240 -9.68 25.32 23.88
CA VAL A 240 -10.56 25.50 25.05
C VAL A 240 -12.02 25.17 24.71
N ARG A 241 -12.51 25.64 23.54
CA ARG A 241 -13.90 25.43 23.11
C ARG A 241 -14.24 23.95 22.94
N ASP A 242 -13.33 23.21 22.29
CA ASP A 242 -13.57 21.82 21.88
C ASP A 242 -12.62 20.84 22.64
N LYS A 243 -12.16 21.20 23.86
CA LYS A 243 -11.12 20.48 24.63
C LYS A 243 -11.39 18.98 24.80
N TRP A 244 -12.63 18.61 25.09
CA TRP A 244 -13.01 17.20 25.27
C TRP A 244 -12.98 16.43 23.95
N LEU A 245 -13.32 17.08 22.83
CA LEU A 245 -13.18 16.49 21.51
C LEU A 245 -11.69 16.16 21.22
N TYR A 246 -10.81 17.15 21.38
CA TYR A 246 -9.38 16.95 21.07
C TYR A 246 -8.71 15.99 22.05
N ALA A 247 -9.09 16.00 23.31
CA ALA A 247 -8.60 15.02 24.29
C ALA A 247 -9.01 13.59 23.88
N ALA A 248 -10.28 13.37 23.52
CA ALA A 248 -10.77 12.07 23.07
C ALA A 248 -10.10 11.62 21.75
N LEU A 249 -9.94 12.53 20.79
CA LEU A 249 -9.26 12.24 19.50
C LEU A 249 -7.78 11.91 19.72
N LEU A 250 -7.09 12.63 20.61
CA LEU A 250 -5.70 12.39 20.95
C LEU A 250 -5.52 11.02 21.62
N LEU A 251 -6.38 10.70 22.60
CA LEU A 251 -6.37 9.41 23.27
C LEU A 251 -6.61 8.26 22.29
N ALA A 252 -7.52 8.43 21.33
CA ALA A 252 -7.77 7.43 20.31
C ALA A 252 -6.55 7.25 19.38
N VAL A 253 -5.87 8.35 18.99
CA VAL A 253 -4.62 8.29 18.20
C VAL A 253 -3.51 7.57 18.96
N ILE A 254 -3.31 7.91 20.24
CA ILE A 254 -2.29 7.26 21.09
C ILE A 254 -2.62 5.77 21.25
N GLY A 255 -3.88 5.43 21.53
CA GLY A 255 -4.32 4.03 21.66
C GLY A 255 -4.13 3.24 20.36
N PHE A 256 -4.46 3.83 19.22
CA PHE A 256 -4.25 3.21 17.92
C PHE A 256 -2.76 3.05 17.59
N ALA A 257 -1.93 4.06 17.85
CA ALA A 257 -0.49 3.98 17.64
C ALA A 257 0.14 2.88 18.54
N TRP A 258 -0.25 2.82 19.80
CA TRP A 258 0.18 1.75 20.71
C TRP A 258 -0.24 0.37 20.20
N PHE A 259 -1.50 0.20 19.80
CA PHE A 259 -2.01 -1.05 19.22
C PHE A 259 -1.22 -1.45 17.97
N THR A 260 -0.95 -0.50 17.06
CA THR A 260 -0.21 -0.77 15.83
C THR A 260 1.22 -1.22 16.11
N VAL A 261 1.93 -0.51 16.99
CA VAL A 261 3.30 -0.85 17.37
C VAL A 261 3.35 -2.20 18.10
N PHE A 262 2.43 -2.45 19.03
CA PHE A 262 2.33 -3.72 19.74
C PHE A 262 2.05 -4.88 18.77
N TYR A 263 1.07 -4.71 17.88
CA TYR A 263 0.70 -5.73 16.90
C TYR A 263 1.83 -6.02 15.91
N GLN A 264 2.51 -5.00 15.41
CA GLN A 264 3.64 -5.16 14.50
C GLN A 264 4.81 -5.89 15.17
N LYS A 265 5.14 -5.54 16.42
CA LYS A 265 6.17 -6.25 17.18
C LYS A 265 5.83 -7.72 17.42
N ALA A 266 4.56 -8.01 17.70
CA ALA A 266 4.09 -9.38 17.94
C ALA A 266 4.04 -10.24 16.66
N SER A 267 3.84 -9.61 15.50
CA SER A 267 3.72 -10.30 14.19
C SER A 267 5.00 -10.30 13.36
N SER A 268 5.98 -9.45 13.71
CA SER A 268 7.28 -9.41 13.01
C SER A 268 8.13 -10.62 13.41
N ARG A 269 8.59 -11.36 12.43
CA ARG A 269 9.72 -12.28 12.63
C ARG A 269 10.95 -11.43 12.99
N ALA A 270 11.76 -11.92 13.93
CA ALA A 270 12.97 -11.23 14.36
C ALA A 270 13.86 -10.91 13.13
N GLY A 271 14.05 -9.63 12.83
CA GLY A 271 14.88 -9.14 11.72
C GLY A 271 14.16 -8.53 10.52
N GLU A 272 12.81 -8.58 10.43
CA GLU A 272 12.09 -8.12 9.24
C GLU A 272 11.73 -6.61 9.21
N GLN A 273 11.83 -5.88 10.31
CA GLN A 273 11.52 -4.44 10.33
C GLN A 273 12.72 -3.63 10.81
N ASP A 274 13.39 -2.99 9.87
CA ASP A 274 14.35 -1.93 10.18
C ASP A 274 13.58 -0.64 10.49
N TRP A 275 13.53 -0.29 11.78
CA TRP A 275 12.97 0.97 12.29
C TRP A 275 14.04 2.09 12.29
N SER A 276 15.06 1.96 11.48
CA SER A 276 16.11 2.96 11.37
C SER A 276 15.64 4.20 10.62
N TYR A 277 16.17 5.33 11.03
CA TYR A 277 15.97 6.58 10.32
C TYR A 277 16.71 6.59 8.99
N TRP A 278 16.09 7.10 7.95
CA TRP A 278 16.68 7.21 6.63
C TRP A 278 17.97 8.06 6.68
N GLY A 279 19.08 7.48 6.25
CA GLY A 279 20.41 8.12 6.37
C GLY A 279 20.98 8.12 7.80
N GLY A 280 20.48 7.24 8.67
CA GLY A 280 21.08 6.92 9.99
C GLY A 280 20.69 7.86 11.12
N SER A 281 19.96 8.97 10.88
CA SER A 281 19.53 9.88 11.94
C SER A 281 18.22 10.59 11.63
N PHE A 282 17.53 11.07 12.67
CA PHE A 282 16.33 11.91 12.52
C PHE A 282 16.62 13.18 11.72
N TYR A 283 17.79 13.81 11.96
CA TYR A 283 18.18 15.04 11.26
C TYR A 283 18.32 14.82 9.75
N THR A 284 19.07 13.80 9.33
CA THR A 284 19.24 13.47 7.90
C THR A 284 17.92 13.08 7.25
N THR A 285 17.08 12.36 7.98
CA THR A 285 15.74 12.00 7.53
C THR A 285 14.87 13.23 7.26
N ILE A 286 14.80 14.19 8.19
CA ILE A 286 13.96 15.40 8.01
C ILE A 286 14.47 16.26 6.85
N LEU A 287 15.78 16.42 6.68
CA LEU A 287 16.33 17.13 5.52
C LEU A 287 15.91 16.46 4.19
N THR A 288 15.93 15.14 4.17
CA THR A 288 15.49 14.37 3.00
C THR A 288 13.98 14.49 2.78
N VAL A 289 13.18 14.45 3.84
CA VAL A 289 11.71 14.62 3.80
C VAL A 289 11.30 15.99 3.25
N ILE A 290 12.04 17.05 3.53
CA ILE A 290 11.80 18.38 2.92
C ILE A 290 11.88 18.27 1.39
N ARG A 291 12.85 17.52 0.85
CA ARG A 291 12.97 17.26 -0.59
C ARG A 291 11.80 16.43 -1.12
N VAL A 292 11.34 15.43 -0.34
CA VAL A 292 10.18 14.62 -0.68
C VAL A 292 8.92 15.47 -0.78
N HIS A 293 8.69 16.40 0.15
CA HIS A 293 7.55 17.33 0.05
C HIS A 293 7.61 18.22 -1.18
N ALA A 294 8.79 18.75 -1.54
CA ALA A 294 8.96 19.50 -2.78
C ALA A 294 8.70 18.63 -4.02
N TRP A 295 9.17 17.37 -4.01
CA TRP A 295 8.86 16.38 -5.04
C TRP A 295 7.35 16.14 -5.16
N TYR A 296 6.64 15.93 -4.05
CA TYR A 296 5.19 15.76 -4.06
C TYR A 296 4.45 16.96 -4.62
N LEU A 297 4.84 18.20 -4.26
CA LEU A 297 4.26 19.42 -4.85
C LEU A 297 4.50 19.48 -6.36
N LYS A 298 5.69 19.07 -6.84
CA LYS A 298 5.98 18.96 -8.27
C LYS A 298 5.08 17.92 -8.94
N GLN A 299 4.89 16.74 -8.32
CA GLN A 299 4.06 15.66 -8.87
C GLN A 299 2.58 16.04 -9.02
N LEU A 300 2.07 16.95 -8.18
CA LEU A 300 0.69 17.46 -8.33
C LEU A 300 0.50 18.31 -9.59
N VAL A 301 1.56 18.95 -10.08
CA VAL A 301 1.50 19.86 -11.25
C VAL A 301 2.07 19.20 -12.51
N TYR A 302 3.14 18.44 -12.34
CA TYR A 302 3.87 17.77 -13.42
C TYR A 302 4.21 16.34 -13.00
N PRO A 303 3.24 15.40 -13.15
CA PRO A 303 3.34 14.02 -12.67
C PRO A 303 4.24 13.16 -13.57
N THR A 304 5.56 13.38 -13.49
CA THR A 304 6.57 12.61 -14.24
C THR A 304 7.96 12.73 -13.60
N PRO A 305 8.77 11.68 -13.50
CA PRO A 305 8.36 10.29 -13.70
C PRO A 305 7.38 9.84 -12.63
N ILE A 306 6.54 8.85 -12.92
CA ILE A 306 5.68 8.15 -11.97
C ILE A 306 6.17 6.73 -11.86
N ALA A 307 6.44 6.24 -10.64
CA ALA A 307 6.90 4.88 -10.36
C ALA A 307 6.28 4.35 -9.07
N GLN A 308 6.20 3.03 -8.94
CA GLN A 308 5.82 2.40 -7.67
C GLN A 308 6.96 2.55 -6.65
N TYR A 309 8.21 2.57 -7.12
CA TYR A 309 9.41 2.69 -6.30
C TYR A 309 10.40 3.69 -6.91
N TYR A 310 10.73 4.75 -6.17
CA TYR A 310 11.62 5.81 -6.65
C TYR A 310 13.11 5.58 -6.32
N GLY A 311 13.48 4.44 -5.83
CA GLY A 311 14.81 3.85 -5.77
C GLY A 311 15.91 4.56 -5.00
N ALA A 312 16.06 5.85 -5.08
CA ALA A 312 17.13 6.54 -4.38
C ALA A 312 16.85 8.04 -4.22
N PHE A 313 16.20 8.37 -3.12
CA PHE A 313 16.43 9.69 -2.53
C PHE A 313 17.67 9.55 -1.65
N ASP A 314 18.85 9.88 -2.19
CA ASP A 314 20.07 9.92 -1.36
C ASP A 314 19.84 10.78 -0.14
N PRO A 315 20.22 10.32 1.06
CA PRO A 315 20.05 11.09 2.27
C PRO A 315 20.76 12.45 2.19
N SER A 316 20.09 13.51 2.62
CA SER A 316 20.72 14.82 2.76
C SER A 316 21.31 14.94 4.17
N THR A 317 22.60 15.14 4.27
CA THR A 317 23.34 15.16 5.56
C THR A 317 23.56 16.57 6.08
N SER A 318 23.31 17.60 5.28
CA SER A 318 23.51 19.01 5.65
C SER A 318 22.36 19.88 5.20
N LEU A 319 22.02 20.87 6.03
CA LEU A 319 21.05 21.93 5.65
C LEU A 319 21.57 22.77 4.48
N LEU A 320 22.89 22.84 4.26
CA LEU A 320 23.53 23.52 3.15
C LEU A 320 23.54 22.69 1.85
N ASP A 321 23.01 21.46 1.86
CA ASP A 321 22.76 20.72 0.62
C ASP A 321 21.85 21.56 -0.29
N TRP A 322 22.35 21.90 -1.49
CA TRP A 322 21.61 22.74 -2.45
C TRP A 322 20.21 22.18 -2.77
N ARG A 323 20.07 20.84 -2.73
CA ARG A 323 18.78 20.16 -2.96
C ARG A 323 17.78 20.47 -1.85
N VAL A 324 18.24 20.55 -0.59
CA VAL A 324 17.41 20.97 0.56
C VAL A 324 17.06 22.45 0.44
N LEU A 325 18.04 23.31 0.13
CA LEU A 325 17.81 24.75 -0.02
C LEU A 325 16.78 25.06 -1.11
N VAL A 326 16.91 24.44 -2.29
CA VAL A 326 15.92 24.58 -3.38
C VAL A 326 14.54 24.08 -2.94
N SER A 327 14.48 22.95 -2.23
CA SER A 327 13.20 22.41 -1.74
C SER A 327 12.54 23.34 -0.72
N LEU A 328 13.32 23.96 0.14
CA LEU A 328 12.82 24.96 1.10
C LEU A 328 12.21 26.18 0.41
N THR A 329 12.73 26.62 -0.75
CA THR A 329 12.14 27.74 -1.50
C THR A 329 10.75 27.46 -2.06
N VAL A 330 10.33 26.20 -2.09
CA VAL A 330 8.98 25.77 -2.52
C VAL A 330 8.10 25.44 -1.31
N VAL A 331 8.59 24.59 -0.40
CA VAL A 331 7.78 24.08 0.72
C VAL A 331 7.45 25.17 1.73
N LEU A 332 8.46 25.96 2.15
CA LEU A 332 8.27 26.98 3.17
C LEU A 332 7.35 28.12 2.73
N PRO A 333 7.51 28.73 1.54
CA PRO A 333 6.55 29.73 1.05
C PRO A 333 5.14 29.16 0.89
N THR A 334 4.97 27.92 0.46
CA THR A 334 3.65 27.28 0.36
C THR A 334 2.96 27.22 1.72
N LEU A 335 3.68 26.80 2.78
CA LEU A 335 3.16 26.81 4.15
C LEU A 335 2.85 28.22 4.64
N ILE A 336 3.76 29.18 4.44
CA ILE A 336 3.56 30.59 4.82
C ILE A 336 2.31 31.16 4.14
N VAL A 337 2.16 30.93 2.84
CA VAL A 337 0.95 31.34 2.09
C VAL A 337 -0.31 30.70 2.67
N GLY A 338 -0.25 29.42 3.05
CA GLY A 338 -1.36 28.74 3.72
C GLY A 338 -1.78 29.46 5.01
N PHE A 339 -0.84 29.86 5.86
CA PHE A 339 -1.13 30.63 7.08
C PHE A 339 -1.63 32.04 6.78
N LEU A 340 -1.01 32.76 5.87
CA LEU A 340 -1.43 34.14 5.51
C LEU A 340 -2.85 34.19 4.92
N LEU A 341 -3.23 33.15 4.17
CA LEU A 341 -4.57 33.04 3.58
C LEU A 341 -5.68 32.81 4.60
N LEU A 342 -5.40 32.41 5.85
CA LEU A 342 -6.38 32.29 6.92
C LEU A 342 -7.15 33.61 7.12
N ASN A 343 -6.49 34.74 6.93
CA ASN A 343 -7.10 36.09 7.05
C ASN A 343 -8.12 36.40 5.95
N ARG A 344 -7.86 35.98 4.72
CA ARG A 344 -8.61 36.45 3.52
C ARG A 344 -9.38 35.33 2.82
N HIS A 345 -8.82 34.10 2.80
CA HIS A 345 -9.30 33.03 1.95
C HIS A 345 -9.27 31.68 2.69
N ARG A 346 -10.10 31.54 3.72
CA ARG A 346 -10.17 30.40 4.60
C ARG A 346 -10.11 29.03 3.90
N LEU A 347 -10.88 28.86 2.80
CA LEU A 347 -10.91 27.57 2.09
C LEU A 347 -9.61 27.24 1.35
N MET A 348 -8.92 28.29 0.83
CA MET A 348 -7.60 28.08 0.21
C MET A 348 -6.55 27.77 1.29
N ALA A 349 -6.61 28.49 2.43
CA ALA A 349 -5.78 28.19 3.59
C ALA A 349 -5.98 26.75 4.07
N PHE A 350 -7.24 26.35 4.23
CA PHE A 350 -7.60 24.98 4.61
C PHE A 350 -7.04 23.95 3.61
N ALA A 351 -7.19 24.19 2.30
CA ALA A 351 -6.66 23.28 1.29
C ALA A 351 -5.13 23.11 1.40
N ILE A 352 -4.37 24.22 1.54
CA ILE A 352 -2.91 24.15 1.64
C ILE A 352 -2.48 23.47 2.95
N LEU A 353 -3.02 23.88 4.08
CA LEU A 353 -2.59 23.36 5.38
C LEU A 353 -3.01 21.89 5.59
N SER A 354 -4.22 21.52 5.12
CA SER A 354 -4.68 20.13 5.21
C SER A 354 -3.88 19.17 4.31
N TYR A 355 -3.35 19.64 3.17
CA TYR A 355 -2.43 18.88 2.34
C TYR A 355 -1.22 18.39 3.15
N PHE A 356 -0.52 19.30 3.84
CA PHE A 356 0.62 18.92 4.68
C PHE A 356 0.20 18.09 5.89
N ALA A 357 -0.95 18.40 6.50
CA ALA A 357 -1.46 17.61 7.62
C ALA A 357 -1.74 16.16 7.26
N MET A 358 -2.28 15.88 6.07
CA MET A 358 -2.54 14.52 5.58
C MET A 358 -1.27 13.74 5.29
N LEU A 359 -0.16 14.40 4.94
CA LEU A 359 1.14 13.78 4.69
C LEU A 359 1.99 13.60 5.96
N LEU A 360 1.63 14.26 7.08
CA LEU A 360 2.41 14.22 8.31
C LEU A 360 2.70 12.80 8.82
N PRO A 361 1.74 11.83 8.81
CA PRO A 361 2.00 10.47 9.28
C PRO A 361 3.09 9.72 8.50
N VAL A 362 3.29 10.06 7.22
CA VAL A 362 4.30 9.45 6.35
C VAL A 362 5.56 10.32 6.18
N SER A 363 5.66 11.42 6.94
CA SER A 363 6.82 12.33 6.93
C SER A 363 7.97 11.84 7.82
N GLN A 364 8.08 10.51 8.06
CA GLN A 364 9.19 9.85 8.74
C GLN A 364 9.49 10.39 10.17
N ILE A 365 8.52 11.01 10.84
CA ILE A 365 8.64 11.37 12.27
C ILE A 365 8.79 10.09 13.08
N ILE A 366 8.02 9.07 12.73
CA ILE A 366 8.23 7.68 13.11
C ILE A 366 8.78 6.99 11.87
N PRO A 367 9.92 6.31 11.94
CA PRO A 367 10.53 5.64 10.78
C PRO A 367 9.56 4.70 10.08
N HIS A 368 9.56 4.73 8.76
CA HIS A 368 8.74 3.89 7.90
C HIS A 368 9.57 3.39 6.72
N HIS A 369 9.30 2.19 6.23
CA HIS A 369 10.09 1.53 5.18
C HIS A 369 10.03 2.22 3.82
N GLU A 370 9.00 3.00 3.53
CA GLU A 370 8.86 3.76 2.28
C GLU A 370 9.06 5.26 2.55
N LEU A 371 10.12 5.84 1.99
CA LEU A 371 10.38 7.28 2.08
C LEU A 371 9.46 8.07 1.14
N VAL A 372 9.28 7.57 -0.07
CA VAL A 372 8.52 8.20 -1.17
C VAL A 372 7.61 7.17 -1.82
N ALA A 373 6.32 7.48 -1.92
CA ALA A 373 5.36 6.67 -2.66
C ALA A 373 4.22 7.53 -3.22
N ASP A 374 3.77 7.25 -4.44
CA ASP A 374 2.72 8.03 -5.11
C ASP A 374 1.36 7.88 -4.42
N HIS A 375 1.05 6.70 -3.87
CA HIS A 375 -0.19 6.47 -3.15
C HIS A 375 -0.36 7.30 -1.88
N TYR A 376 0.72 7.88 -1.33
CA TYR A 376 0.59 8.84 -0.22
C TYR A 376 -0.11 10.13 -0.63
N LEU A 377 -0.07 10.47 -1.93
CA LEU A 377 -0.76 11.63 -2.48
C LEU A 377 -2.25 11.38 -2.79
N TYR A 378 -2.75 10.13 -2.65
CA TYR A 378 -4.14 9.83 -3.01
C TYR A 378 -5.15 10.74 -2.30
N LEU A 379 -5.14 10.79 -0.97
CA LEU A 379 -6.04 11.65 -0.21
C LEU A 379 -5.66 13.15 -0.29
N PRO A 380 -4.37 13.57 -0.19
CA PRO A 380 -3.97 14.97 -0.33
C PRO A 380 -4.35 15.62 -1.68
N MET A 381 -4.55 14.84 -2.74
CA MET A 381 -5.04 15.32 -4.04
C MET A 381 -6.39 16.04 -3.93
N LEU A 382 -7.24 15.69 -2.95
CA LEU A 382 -8.46 16.45 -2.63
C LEU A 382 -8.16 17.93 -2.36
N SER A 383 -7.12 18.20 -1.56
CA SER A 383 -6.71 19.56 -1.21
C SER A 383 -6.19 20.32 -2.41
N PHE A 384 -5.40 19.68 -3.25
CA PHE A 384 -4.92 20.26 -4.51
C PHE A 384 -6.08 20.58 -5.47
N GLY A 385 -6.97 19.62 -5.69
CA GLY A 385 -8.16 19.81 -6.53
C GLY A 385 -9.06 20.97 -6.04
N LEU A 386 -9.27 21.07 -4.73
CA LEU A 386 -10.01 22.15 -4.10
C LEU A 386 -9.33 23.50 -4.32
N LEU A 387 -8.02 23.58 -4.09
CA LEU A 387 -7.24 24.81 -4.27
C LEU A 387 -7.31 25.31 -5.72
N VAL A 388 -7.06 24.43 -6.69
CA VAL A 388 -7.10 24.75 -8.13
C VAL A 388 -8.50 25.17 -8.56
N ALA A 389 -9.54 24.45 -8.15
CA ALA A 389 -10.93 24.78 -8.48
C ALA A 389 -11.35 26.16 -7.94
N ILE A 390 -10.95 26.50 -6.71
CA ILE A 390 -11.21 27.84 -6.15
C ILE A 390 -10.43 28.91 -6.92
N ALA A 391 -9.14 28.68 -7.20
CA ALA A 391 -8.30 29.67 -7.90
C ALA A 391 -8.86 30.02 -9.29
N ILE A 392 -9.24 28.99 -10.08
CA ILE A 392 -9.82 29.16 -11.42
C ILE A 392 -11.13 29.94 -11.36
N THR A 393 -12.01 29.65 -10.41
CA THR A 393 -13.33 30.29 -10.32
C THR A 393 -13.29 31.73 -9.79
N LYS A 394 -12.16 32.17 -9.25
CA LYS A 394 -11.94 33.60 -8.85
C LYS A 394 -11.57 34.50 -9.99
N ILE A 395 -11.24 34.00 -11.16
CA ILE A 395 -10.92 34.83 -12.33
C ILE A 395 -12.16 35.56 -12.79
N THR A 396 -12.14 36.89 -12.70
CA THR A 396 -13.27 37.76 -13.01
C THR A 396 -13.32 38.18 -14.46
N ASN A 397 -12.15 38.42 -15.08
CA ASN A 397 -12.06 38.79 -16.49
C ASN A 397 -12.57 37.67 -17.39
N GLU A 398 -13.58 37.95 -18.21
CA GLU A 398 -14.28 36.94 -19.00
C GLU A 398 -13.39 36.29 -20.06
N ARG A 399 -12.53 37.05 -20.73
CA ARG A 399 -11.60 36.51 -21.74
C ARG A 399 -10.59 35.59 -21.08
N THR A 400 -9.96 36.01 -19.98
CA THR A 400 -9.01 35.22 -19.19
C THR A 400 -9.70 33.96 -18.65
N ARG A 401 -10.94 34.11 -18.16
CA ARG A 401 -11.71 32.97 -17.63
C ARG A 401 -11.99 31.92 -18.71
N ARG A 402 -12.42 32.31 -19.90
CA ARG A 402 -12.64 31.38 -21.03
C ARG A 402 -11.35 30.65 -21.42
N VAL A 403 -10.25 31.40 -21.56
CA VAL A 403 -8.94 30.81 -21.87
C VAL A 403 -8.49 29.83 -20.77
N THR A 404 -8.66 30.20 -19.50
CA THR A 404 -8.31 29.32 -18.37
C THR A 404 -9.16 28.05 -18.36
N TYR A 405 -10.48 28.11 -18.56
CA TYR A 405 -11.32 26.95 -18.64
C TYR A 405 -10.93 26.03 -19.80
N ALA A 406 -10.60 26.59 -20.97
CA ALA A 406 -10.11 25.81 -22.11
C ALA A 406 -8.77 25.11 -21.78
N ALA A 407 -7.83 25.84 -21.17
CA ALA A 407 -6.53 25.28 -20.75
C ALA A 407 -6.70 24.17 -19.70
N VAL A 408 -7.59 24.35 -18.73
CA VAL A 408 -7.93 23.32 -17.72
C VAL A 408 -8.58 22.12 -18.38
N GLY A 409 -9.47 22.32 -19.36
CA GLY A 409 -10.05 21.23 -20.14
C GLY A 409 -8.98 20.40 -20.85
N VAL A 410 -8.04 21.07 -21.53
CA VAL A 410 -6.89 20.39 -22.18
C VAL A 410 -6.03 19.65 -21.15
N ALA A 411 -5.72 20.27 -20.00
CA ALA A 411 -4.95 19.63 -18.93
C ALA A 411 -5.66 18.40 -18.37
N VAL A 412 -6.96 18.47 -18.12
CA VAL A 412 -7.78 17.34 -17.64
C VAL A 412 -7.75 16.17 -18.65
N VAL A 413 -7.88 16.46 -19.95
CA VAL A 413 -7.79 15.41 -20.99
C VAL A 413 -6.38 14.82 -21.03
N ALA A 414 -5.34 15.64 -20.96
CA ALA A 414 -3.96 15.14 -20.92
C ALA A 414 -3.71 14.23 -19.69
N LEU A 415 -4.16 14.67 -18.49
CA LEU A 415 -4.05 13.86 -17.27
C LEU A 415 -4.83 12.54 -17.38
N ALA A 416 -6.03 12.56 -17.96
CA ALA A 416 -6.81 11.35 -18.20
C ALA A 416 -6.09 10.37 -19.14
N ILE A 417 -5.51 10.86 -20.23
CA ILE A 417 -4.71 10.06 -21.16
C ILE A 417 -3.49 9.47 -20.43
N MET A 418 -2.77 10.27 -19.64
CA MET A 418 -1.64 9.81 -18.83
C MET A 418 -2.07 8.72 -17.83
N THR A 419 -3.26 8.85 -17.23
CA THR A 419 -3.83 7.83 -16.33
C THR A 419 -4.08 6.52 -17.05
N VAL A 420 -4.71 6.55 -18.22
CA VAL A 420 -4.96 5.35 -19.05
C VAL A 420 -3.64 4.67 -19.44
N ILE A 421 -2.64 5.45 -19.89
CA ILE A 421 -1.32 4.93 -20.21
C ILE A 421 -0.64 4.34 -18.96
N ARG A 422 -0.71 5.04 -17.83
CA ARG A 422 -0.04 4.61 -16.58
C ARG A 422 -0.66 3.32 -16.01
N ASN A 423 -1.94 3.06 -16.22
CA ASN A 423 -2.57 1.81 -15.78
C ASN A 423 -1.88 0.56 -16.35
N THR A 424 -1.29 0.63 -17.56
CA THR A 424 -0.60 -0.52 -18.17
C THR A 424 0.70 -0.89 -17.45
N THR A 425 1.21 0.00 -16.60
CA THR A 425 2.36 -0.33 -15.72
C THR A 425 2.01 -1.44 -14.74
N TRP A 426 0.74 -1.55 -14.35
CA TRP A 426 0.25 -2.53 -13.38
C TRP A 426 -0.25 -3.82 -14.03
N GLU A 427 0.07 -4.05 -15.33
CA GLU A 427 -0.37 -5.23 -16.07
C GLU A 427 0.31 -6.51 -15.58
N SER A 428 1.60 -6.43 -15.24
CA SER A 428 2.43 -7.56 -14.80
C SER A 428 3.63 -7.09 -13.99
N ASP A 429 4.25 -8.01 -13.22
CA ASP A 429 5.51 -7.70 -12.51
C ASP A 429 6.59 -7.15 -13.43
N PHE A 430 6.67 -7.68 -14.66
CA PHE A 430 7.63 -7.19 -15.65
C PHE A 430 7.40 -5.71 -15.99
N THR A 431 6.17 -5.30 -16.24
CA THR A 431 5.84 -3.90 -16.57
C THR A 431 6.06 -2.97 -15.38
N VAL A 432 5.77 -3.43 -14.15
CA VAL A 432 6.06 -2.68 -12.91
C VAL A 432 7.56 -2.46 -12.74
N TRP A 433 8.36 -3.52 -12.80
CA TRP A 433 9.80 -3.40 -12.58
C TRP A 433 10.53 -2.67 -13.70
N LYS A 434 10.03 -2.81 -14.95
CA LYS A 434 10.52 -2.03 -16.08
C LYS A 434 10.31 -0.53 -15.85
N ALA A 435 9.11 -0.13 -15.44
CA ALA A 435 8.79 1.28 -15.15
C ALA A 435 9.60 1.82 -13.96
N ASN A 436 9.80 1.01 -12.91
CA ASN A 436 10.62 1.39 -11.76
C ASN A 436 12.09 1.61 -12.15
N TYR A 437 12.64 0.75 -13.03
CA TYR A 437 13.99 0.91 -13.57
C TYR A 437 14.10 2.14 -14.46
N GLU A 438 13.13 2.41 -15.32
CA GLU A 438 13.11 3.61 -16.18
C GLU A 438 13.05 4.90 -15.36
N ALA A 439 12.32 4.89 -14.23
CA ALA A 439 12.23 6.02 -13.32
C ALA A 439 13.47 6.20 -12.43
N ALA A 440 14.18 5.10 -12.12
CA ALA A 440 15.34 5.08 -11.24
C ALA A 440 16.41 4.08 -11.72
N PRO A 441 17.11 4.35 -12.84
CA PRO A 441 18.04 3.41 -13.46
C PRO A 441 19.30 3.13 -12.64
N ASN A 442 19.59 3.96 -11.65
CA ASN A 442 20.69 3.77 -10.69
C ASN A 442 20.23 3.16 -9.34
N SER A 443 19.00 2.68 -9.25
CA SER A 443 18.51 1.96 -8.08
C SER A 443 18.93 0.49 -8.14
N PRO A 444 19.73 -0.02 -7.17
CA PRO A 444 20.10 -1.43 -7.11
C PRO A 444 18.88 -2.34 -7.07
N ARG A 445 17.87 -1.97 -6.28
CA ARG A 445 16.63 -2.75 -6.14
C ARG A 445 15.83 -2.82 -7.43
N ALA A 446 15.67 -1.71 -8.16
CA ALA A 446 14.94 -1.71 -9.44
C ALA A 446 15.69 -2.50 -10.50
N THR A 447 17.03 -2.33 -10.57
CA THR A 447 17.91 -3.05 -11.50
C THR A 447 17.88 -4.56 -11.23
N TYR A 448 17.98 -4.98 -9.96
CA TYR A 448 17.90 -6.38 -9.54
C TYR A 448 16.57 -7.04 -9.93
N ASN A 449 15.46 -6.42 -9.57
CA ASN A 449 14.15 -7.02 -9.85
C ASN A 449 13.86 -7.08 -11.35
N LEU A 450 14.31 -6.09 -12.12
CA LEU A 450 14.22 -6.17 -13.58
C LEU A 450 15.10 -7.29 -14.15
N ALA A 451 16.29 -7.53 -13.57
CA ALA A 451 17.14 -8.66 -13.94
C ALA A 451 16.43 -10.00 -13.73
N VAL A 452 15.77 -10.18 -12.57
CA VAL A 452 14.96 -11.38 -12.27
C VAL A 452 13.86 -11.57 -13.32
N MET A 453 13.18 -10.49 -13.73
CA MET A 453 12.14 -10.57 -14.78
C MET A 453 12.68 -10.97 -16.16
N PHE A 454 13.98 -10.76 -16.42
CA PHE A 454 14.62 -11.17 -17.67
C PHE A 454 15.23 -12.58 -17.63
N GLU A 455 15.37 -13.24 -16.48
CA GLU A 455 16.05 -14.57 -16.39
C GLU A 455 15.54 -15.61 -17.39
N GLY A 456 14.22 -15.69 -17.59
CA GLY A 456 13.59 -16.61 -18.54
C GLY A 456 13.30 -16.03 -19.92
N ARG A 457 13.45 -14.71 -20.11
CA ARG A 457 13.10 -14.00 -21.38
C ARG A 457 14.32 -13.63 -22.20
N ASP A 458 15.32 -13.08 -21.54
CA ASP A 458 16.56 -12.58 -22.15
C ASP A 458 17.70 -12.76 -21.13
N PRO A 459 18.34 -13.94 -21.13
CA PRO A 459 19.38 -14.28 -20.17
C PRO A 459 20.61 -13.37 -20.21
N GLU A 460 20.98 -12.86 -21.37
CA GLU A 460 22.14 -11.97 -21.51
C GLU A 460 21.86 -10.63 -20.84
N LYS A 461 20.66 -10.11 -21.05
CA LYS A 461 20.20 -8.88 -20.38
C LYS A 461 20.03 -9.07 -18.89
N ALA A 462 19.53 -10.23 -18.43
CA ALA A 462 19.45 -10.57 -17.02
C ALA A 462 20.84 -10.52 -16.36
N GLU A 463 21.84 -11.18 -16.96
CA GLU A 463 23.22 -11.17 -16.46
C GLU A 463 23.78 -9.74 -16.40
N ALA A 464 23.62 -8.96 -17.47
CA ALA A 464 24.10 -7.58 -17.51
C ALA A 464 23.48 -6.72 -16.39
N LEU A 465 22.18 -6.87 -16.14
CA LEU A 465 21.49 -6.15 -15.08
C LEU A 465 21.91 -6.62 -13.67
N PHE A 466 22.10 -7.94 -13.44
CA PHE A 466 22.64 -8.42 -12.17
C PHE A 466 24.05 -7.88 -11.90
N ARG A 467 24.94 -7.90 -12.89
CA ARG A 467 26.27 -7.30 -12.77
C ARG A 467 26.17 -5.80 -12.47
N ARG A 468 25.29 -5.09 -13.19
CA ARG A 468 25.03 -3.67 -12.95
C ARG A 468 24.53 -3.40 -11.53
N THR A 469 23.72 -4.28 -10.96
CA THR A 469 23.28 -4.16 -9.57
C THR A 469 24.46 -4.18 -8.60
N LEU A 470 25.41 -5.10 -8.79
CA LEU A 470 26.62 -5.19 -7.94
C LEU A 470 27.60 -4.02 -8.15
N GLU A 471 27.62 -3.41 -9.34
CA GLU A 471 28.36 -2.16 -9.57
C GLU A 471 27.75 -0.98 -8.82
N LEU A 472 26.41 -0.91 -8.79
CA LEU A 472 25.68 0.16 -8.12
C LEU A 472 25.75 0.02 -6.59
N ASP A 473 25.65 -1.21 -6.09
CA ASP A 473 25.73 -1.53 -4.66
C ASP A 473 26.38 -2.91 -4.47
N PRO A 474 27.70 -2.95 -4.16
CA PRO A 474 28.38 -4.21 -3.86
C PRO A 474 27.87 -4.93 -2.61
N THR A 475 27.06 -4.27 -1.76
CA THR A 475 26.49 -4.87 -0.55
C THR A 475 25.09 -5.42 -0.76
N PHE A 476 24.51 -5.31 -1.96
CA PHE A 476 23.18 -5.80 -2.27
C PHE A 476 23.14 -7.33 -2.33
N ASP A 477 22.92 -7.95 -1.18
CA ASP A 477 23.10 -9.37 -0.86
C ASP A 477 22.26 -10.33 -1.74
N TYR A 478 21.02 -9.97 -2.07
CA TYR A 478 20.14 -10.76 -2.94
C TYR A 478 20.76 -11.09 -4.30
N THR A 479 21.59 -10.18 -4.84
CA THR A 479 22.18 -10.36 -6.16
C THR A 479 23.22 -11.47 -6.20
N TYR A 480 23.99 -11.66 -5.11
CA TYR A 480 24.95 -12.74 -5.04
C TYR A 480 24.29 -14.11 -5.13
N VAL A 481 23.17 -14.30 -4.45
CA VAL A 481 22.41 -15.56 -4.49
C VAL A 481 21.76 -15.77 -5.86
N ALA A 482 21.08 -14.74 -6.39
CA ALA A 482 20.37 -14.84 -7.67
C ALA A 482 21.34 -15.09 -8.84
N LEU A 483 22.45 -14.34 -8.91
CA LEU A 483 23.43 -14.49 -9.97
C LEU A 483 24.24 -15.80 -9.84
N ALA A 484 24.52 -16.26 -8.60
CA ALA A 484 25.11 -17.59 -8.38
C ALA A 484 24.17 -18.70 -8.88
N ARG A 485 22.88 -18.63 -8.54
CA ARG A 485 21.85 -19.55 -9.05
C ARG A 485 21.79 -19.53 -10.58
N PHE A 486 21.82 -18.34 -11.17
CA PHE A 486 21.83 -18.14 -12.61
C PHE A 486 23.04 -18.82 -13.29
N TYR A 487 24.25 -18.70 -12.72
CA TYR A 487 25.46 -19.34 -13.25
C TYR A 487 25.45 -20.87 -13.05
N VAL A 488 25.03 -21.33 -11.85
CA VAL A 488 24.89 -22.79 -11.58
C VAL A 488 23.86 -23.39 -12.54
N GLY A 489 22.74 -22.71 -12.78
CA GLY A 489 21.72 -23.14 -13.72
C GLY A 489 22.29 -23.38 -15.13
N ARG A 490 23.24 -22.53 -15.56
CA ARG A 490 23.90 -22.57 -16.90
C ARG A 490 25.22 -23.35 -16.93
N ASN A 491 25.54 -24.09 -15.89
CA ASN A 491 26.77 -24.87 -15.76
C ASN A 491 28.06 -24.03 -15.78
N ARG A 492 27.97 -22.71 -15.48
CA ARG A 492 29.11 -21.79 -15.34
C ARG A 492 29.66 -21.83 -13.93
N LEU A 493 30.18 -23.00 -13.51
CA LEU A 493 30.45 -23.32 -12.12
C LEU A 493 31.61 -22.53 -11.50
N THR A 494 32.61 -22.16 -12.29
CA THR A 494 33.77 -21.35 -11.84
C THR A 494 33.31 -19.94 -11.46
N GLU A 495 32.50 -19.30 -12.31
CA GLU A 495 31.98 -17.96 -12.06
C GLU A 495 30.99 -17.94 -10.88
N ALA A 496 30.19 -19.01 -10.73
CA ALA A 496 29.34 -19.18 -9.58
C ALA A 496 30.16 -19.24 -8.28
N GLU A 497 31.27 -20.02 -8.26
CA GLU A 497 32.10 -20.15 -7.06
C GLU A 497 32.81 -18.85 -6.68
N ASP A 498 33.37 -18.09 -7.66
CA ASP A 498 33.95 -16.76 -7.42
C ASP A 498 32.92 -15.80 -6.77
N LEU A 499 31.70 -15.80 -7.31
CA LEU A 499 30.61 -14.95 -6.81
C LEU A 499 30.17 -15.38 -5.39
N ILE A 500 30.06 -16.68 -5.16
CA ILE A 500 29.72 -17.23 -3.84
C ILE A 500 30.77 -16.85 -2.80
N GLN A 501 32.05 -16.92 -3.15
CA GLN A 501 33.14 -16.51 -2.24
C GLN A 501 33.04 -15.03 -1.89
N LYS A 502 32.80 -14.16 -2.88
CA LYS A 502 32.58 -12.72 -2.67
C LYS A 502 31.38 -12.46 -1.74
N GLY A 503 30.25 -13.12 -1.99
CA GLY A 503 29.06 -12.99 -1.15
C GLY A 503 29.29 -13.52 0.28
N LEU A 504 30.02 -14.62 0.44
CA LEU A 504 30.37 -15.15 1.77
C LEU A 504 31.31 -14.21 2.56
N ALA A 505 32.17 -13.45 1.89
CA ALA A 505 33.01 -12.45 2.52
C ALA A 505 32.19 -11.35 3.18
N LEU A 506 31.04 -10.96 2.58
CA LEU A 506 30.11 -9.99 3.19
C LEU A 506 29.52 -10.50 4.50
N THR A 507 29.28 -11.82 4.63
CA THR A 507 28.71 -12.40 5.87
C THR A 507 29.71 -12.43 7.03
N ASN A 508 31.00 -12.32 6.76
CA ASN A 508 32.07 -12.32 7.75
C ASN A 508 32.50 -10.89 8.15
N ALA A 509 32.27 -9.91 7.29
CA ALA A 509 32.64 -8.51 7.52
C ALA A 509 31.63 -7.73 8.39
N SER A 510 30.52 -8.34 8.76
CA SER A 510 29.39 -7.65 9.40
C SER A 510 29.53 -7.52 10.92
N THR A 511 30.48 -6.70 11.38
CA THR A 511 30.31 -5.88 12.60
C THR A 511 29.60 -4.55 12.29
N ASP A 512 29.49 -4.18 11.01
CA ASP A 512 28.71 -3.02 10.54
C ASP A 512 27.33 -3.47 10.06
N ALA A 513 26.27 -2.96 10.66
CA ALA A 513 24.86 -3.23 10.35
C ALA A 513 24.44 -2.87 8.90
N SER A 514 25.36 -2.40 8.07
CA SER A 514 25.12 -1.98 6.69
C SER A 514 25.35 -3.07 5.62
N ALA A 515 26.05 -4.17 5.95
CA ALA A 515 26.56 -5.09 4.92
C ALA A 515 25.59 -6.19 4.49
N SER A 516 24.67 -6.64 5.33
CA SER A 516 23.58 -7.58 4.99
C SER A 516 22.47 -7.50 6.01
N ARG A 517 21.21 -7.61 5.54
CA ARG A 517 20.02 -7.57 6.42
C ARG A 517 19.88 -8.82 7.30
N ASN A 518 20.34 -9.97 6.81
CA ASN A 518 20.33 -11.25 7.54
C ASN A 518 21.55 -12.09 7.15
N PRO A 519 22.75 -11.82 7.71
CA PRO A 519 23.97 -12.52 7.37
C PRO A 519 23.90 -14.04 7.52
N PRO A 520 23.25 -14.63 8.57
CA PRO A 520 23.08 -16.07 8.67
C PRO A 520 22.27 -16.67 7.52
N LEU A 521 21.17 -16.03 7.10
CA LEU A 521 20.35 -16.50 6.00
C LEU A 521 21.11 -16.42 4.67
N LEU A 522 21.76 -15.28 4.38
CA LEU A 522 22.59 -15.10 3.19
C LEU A 522 23.68 -16.18 3.11
N ARG A 523 24.36 -16.44 4.23
CA ARG A 523 25.37 -17.49 4.32
C ARG A 523 24.80 -18.87 4.01
N SER A 524 23.63 -19.20 4.56
CA SER A 524 22.90 -20.44 4.27
C SER A 524 22.58 -20.58 2.79
N GLN A 525 22.03 -19.55 2.18
CA GLN A 525 21.66 -19.54 0.76
C GLN A 525 22.89 -19.68 -0.18
N LEU A 526 23.97 -18.96 0.09
CA LEU A 526 25.20 -19.05 -0.71
C LEU A 526 25.87 -20.42 -0.58
N LEU A 527 25.89 -21.02 0.63
CA LEU A 527 26.40 -22.38 0.82
C LEU A 527 25.51 -23.42 0.13
N THR A 528 24.21 -23.18 0.04
CA THR A 528 23.30 -24.02 -0.75
C THR A 528 23.62 -23.94 -2.25
N MET A 529 23.89 -22.74 -2.76
CA MET A 529 24.34 -22.56 -4.16
C MET A 529 25.68 -23.27 -4.42
N ARG A 530 26.62 -23.19 -3.47
CA ARG A 530 27.90 -23.94 -3.54
C ARG A 530 27.67 -25.44 -3.59
N ALA A 531 26.74 -25.95 -2.78
CA ALA A 531 26.40 -27.37 -2.80
C ALA A 531 25.79 -27.76 -4.14
N TRP A 532 24.93 -26.95 -4.70
CA TRP A 532 24.29 -27.18 -6.01
C TRP A 532 25.33 -27.18 -7.14
N ALA A 533 26.30 -26.26 -7.10
CA ALA A 533 27.44 -26.28 -8.02
C ALA A 533 28.29 -27.54 -7.87
N GLY A 534 28.60 -27.96 -6.64
CA GLY A 534 29.33 -29.19 -6.33
C GLY A 534 28.60 -30.45 -6.81
N TRP A 535 27.29 -30.52 -6.66
CA TRP A 535 26.45 -31.59 -7.17
C TRP A 535 26.52 -31.71 -8.70
N LYS A 536 26.33 -30.59 -9.40
CA LYS A 536 26.46 -30.55 -10.86
C LYS A 536 27.86 -30.94 -11.37
N ALA A 537 28.90 -30.64 -10.57
CA ALA A 537 30.27 -31.04 -10.85
C ALA A 537 30.56 -32.51 -10.48
N GLY A 538 29.60 -33.27 -9.99
CA GLY A 538 29.79 -34.66 -9.53
C GLY A 538 30.54 -34.79 -8.19
N GLN A 539 30.76 -33.69 -7.45
CA GLN A 539 31.53 -33.66 -6.20
C GLN A 539 30.59 -33.84 -4.99
N LEU A 540 29.87 -34.97 -4.93
CA LEU A 540 28.84 -35.23 -3.94
C LEU A 540 29.28 -35.02 -2.48
N PRO A 541 30.49 -35.50 -2.03
CA PRO A 541 30.92 -35.27 -0.63
C PRO A 541 31.12 -33.79 -0.28
N LYS A 542 31.58 -32.97 -1.25
CA LYS A 542 31.71 -31.53 -1.05
C LYS A 542 30.35 -30.84 -1.00
N ALA A 543 29.41 -31.28 -1.84
CA ALA A 543 28.03 -30.78 -1.83
C ALA A 543 27.36 -31.05 -0.49
N GLU A 544 27.42 -32.28 0.01
CA GLU A 544 26.86 -32.64 1.32
C GLU A 544 27.49 -31.83 2.45
N LYS A 545 28.82 -31.65 2.47
CA LYS A 545 29.50 -30.81 3.46
C LYS A 545 29.00 -29.37 3.43
N ALA A 546 28.82 -28.79 2.23
CA ALA A 546 28.33 -27.43 2.07
C ALA A 546 26.88 -27.29 2.57
N LEU A 547 26.01 -28.30 2.34
CA LEU A 547 24.63 -28.29 2.85
C LEU A 547 24.56 -28.38 4.38
N ARG A 548 25.39 -29.22 5.00
CA ARG A 548 25.48 -29.29 6.47
C ARG A 548 25.89 -27.93 7.06
N LEU A 549 26.83 -27.22 6.42
CA LEU A 549 27.23 -25.87 6.83
C LEU A 549 26.11 -24.86 6.58
N ALA A 550 25.33 -24.99 5.50
CA ALA A 550 24.19 -24.13 5.19
C ALA A 550 23.09 -24.27 6.25
N ILE A 551 22.76 -25.51 6.65
CA ILE A 551 21.81 -25.83 7.71
C ILE A 551 22.29 -25.25 9.06
N ALA A 552 23.55 -25.46 9.39
CA ALA A 552 24.11 -24.94 10.63
C ALA A 552 24.14 -23.38 10.68
N ALA A 553 24.30 -22.73 9.52
CA ALA A 553 24.30 -21.28 9.45
C ALA A 553 22.92 -20.67 9.71
N TYR A 554 21.85 -21.27 9.20
CA TYR A 554 20.48 -20.81 9.42
C TYR A 554 19.49 -21.99 9.32
N PRO A 555 19.23 -22.70 10.41
CA PRO A 555 18.37 -23.90 10.42
C PRO A 555 16.94 -23.68 9.91
N PRO A 556 16.29 -22.50 10.07
CA PRO A 556 14.94 -22.27 9.54
C PRO A 556 14.84 -22.19 8.01
N ASN A 557 15.96 -22.19 7.26
CA ASN A 557 15.92 -22.22 5.79
C ASN A 557 15.62 -23.63 5.29
N PRO A 558 14.48 -23.90 4.62
CA PRO A 558 14.17 -25.24 4.11
C PRO A 558 14.99 -25.64 2.87
N GLU A 559 15.53 -24.68 2.13
CA GLU A 559 16.18 -24.93 0.83
C GLU A 559 17.38 -25.90 0.92
N PRO A 560 18.33 -25.78 1.87
CA PRO A 560 19.43 -26.72 1.96
C PRO A 560 18.99 -28.16 2.27
N TYR A 561 17.91 -28.34 3.06
CA TYR A 561 17.35 -29.68 3.31
C TYR A 561 16.74 -30.26 2.01
N MET A 562 16.02 -29.45 1.22
CA MET A 562 15.46 -29.87 -0.06
C MET A 562 16.54 -30.30 -1.06
N VAL A 563 17.63 -29.54 -1.14
CA VAL A 563 18.77 -29.89 -1.99
C VAL A 563 19.45 -31.15 -1.46
N MET A 564 19.56 -31.34 -0.15
CA MET A 564 20.12 -32.55 0.48
C MET A 564 19.23 -33.78 0.23
N ALA A 565 17.91 -33.62 0.30
CA ALA A 565 16.97 -34.71 -0.05
C ALA A 565 17.12 -35.13 -1.53
N ASN A 566 17.42 -34.14 -2.45
CA ASN A 566 17.71 -34.44 -3.85
C ASN A 566 18.99 -35.29 -4.01
N LEU A 567 20.03 -35.06 -3.19
CA LEU A 567 21.25 -35.88 -3.23
C LEU A 567 20.99 -37.31 -2.83
N TYR A 568 20.06 -37.57 -1.92
CA TYR A 568 19.72 -38.93 -1.42
C TYR A 568 18.65 -39.63 -2.24
N HIS A 569 17.96 -38.94 -3.16
CA HIS A 569 16.76 -39.45 -3.85
C HIS A 569 16.89 -40.81 -4.49
N ASN A 570 18.03 -41.12 -5.13
CA ASN A 570 18.26 -42.41 -5.78
C ASN A 570 19.13 -43.37 -4.98
N ASP A 571 19.86 -42.86 -3.96
CA ASP A 571 20.90 -43.64 -3.28
C ASP A 571 20.51 -44.08 -1.88
N ASN A 572 19.69 -43.30 -1.15
CA ASN A 572 19.37 -43.59 0.24
C ASN A 572 18.00 -43.01 0.64
N ARG A 573 16.98 -43.85 0.45
CA ARG A 573 15.59 -43.51 0.70
C ARG A 573 15.30 -43.14 2.17
N ALA A 574 15.92 -43.81 3.12
CA ALA A 574 15.72 -43.49 4.53
C ALA A 574 16.28 -42.12 4.91
N LYS A 575 17.44 -41.73 4.35
CA LYS A 575 17.98 -40.40 4.53
C LYS A 575 17.18 -39.33 3.81
N GLU A 576 16.60 -39.65 2.65
CA GLU A 576 15.70 -38.73 1.96
C GLU A 576 14.47 -38.45 2.81
N GLU A 577 13.80 -39.49 3.34
CA GLU A 577 12.64 -39.35 4.24
C GLU A 577 12.98 -38.50 5.48
N GLU A 578 14.07 -38.83 6.16
CA GLU A 578 14.54 -38.08 7.34
C GLU A 578 14.82 -36.56 7.00
N THR A 579 15.48 -36.32 5.89
CA THR A 579 15.83 -34.95 5.47
C THR A 579 14.59 -34.15 5.10
N LEU A 580 13.57 -34.75 4.47
CA LEU A 580 12.30 -34.09 4.17
C LEU A 580 11.52 -33.77 5.47
N LYS A 581 11.53 -34.66 6.47
CA LYS A 581 10.95 -34.36 7.79
C LYS A 581 11.66 -33.18 8.45
N GLN A 582 12.98 -33.14 8.42
CA GLN A 582 13.77 -32.00 8.91
C GLN A 582 13.45 -30.69 8.15
N ALA A 583 13.22 -30.75 6.83
CA ALA A 583 12.77 -29.61 6.06
C ALA A 583 11.43 -29.06 6.55
N LEU A 584 10.50 -29.94 6.91
CA LEU A 584 9.18 -29.57 7.44
C LEU A 584 9.24 -29.08 8.88
N ASP A 585 10.15 -29.60 9.71
CA ASP A 585 10.42 -29.06 11.05
C ASP A 585 10.96 -27.62 10.96
N ALA A 586 11.81 -27.33 9.96
CA ALA A 586 12.34 -26.01 9.69
C ALA A 586 11.28 -25.05 9.14
N SER A 587 10.41 -25.54 8.25
CA SER A 587 9.33 -24.80 7.61
C SER A 587 8.13 -25.70 7.29
N PRO A 588 7.13 -25.78 8.19
CA PRO A 588 5.97 -26.68 8.03
C PRO A 588 5.13 -26.45 6.77
N PHE A 589 5.23 -25.24 6.20
CA PHE A 589 4.47 -24.83 5.03
C PHE A 589 5.20 -25.06 3.70
N THR A 590 6.29 -25.84 3.68
CA THR A 590 7.01 -26.19 2.46
C THR A 590 6.24 -27.28 1.70
N TYR A 591 5.36 -26.85 0.76
CA TYR A 591 4.47 -27.79 0.05
C TYR A 591 5.23 -28.85 -0.74
N GLU A 592 6.39 -28.53 -1.33
CA GLU A 592 7.23 -29.46 -2.08
C GLU A 592 7.81 -30.57 -1.19
N ALA A 593 8.21 -30.25 0.04
CA ALA A 593 8.66 -31.24 1.02
C ALA A 593 7.51 -32.15 1.44
N ASN A 594 6.32 -31.58 1.75
CA ASN A 594 5.12 -32.34 2.07
C ASN A 594 4.75 -33.31 0.93
N ALA A 595 4.71 -32.82 -0.31
CA ALA A 595 4.33 -33.62 -1.47
C ALA A 595 5.29 -34.83 -1.71
N ARG A 596 6.58 -34.54 -1.64
CA ARG A 596 7.59 -35.62 -1.81
C ARG A 596 7.54 -36.65 -0.68
N LEU A 597 7.37 -36.19 0.54
CA LEU A 597 7.28 -37.08 1.71
C LEU A 597 6.03 -37.93 1.63
N VAL A 598 4.87 -37.39 1.23
CA VAL A 598 3.65 -38.15 0.96
C VAL A 598 3.91 -39.27 -0.07
N MET A 599 4.57 -38.92 -1.19
CA MET A 599 4.88 -39.91 -2.24
C MET A 599 5.77 -41.05 -1.72
N LEU A 600 6.80 -40.74 -0.92
CA LEU A 600 7.70 -41.73 -0.33
C LEU A 600 6.95 -42.65 0.65
N LEU A 601 6.17 -42.06 1.56
CA LEU A 601 5.42 -42.81 2.57
C LEU A 601 4.38 -43.73 1.96
N LEU A 602 3.66 -43.30 0.91
CA LEU A 602 2.70 -44.14 0.19
C LEU A 602 3.36 -45.31 -0.55
N GLN A 603 4.56 -45.09 -1.12
CA GLN A 603 5.33 -46.17 -1.72
C GLN A 603 5.80 -47.19 -0.69
N ASP A 604 6.03 -46.75 0.56
CA ASP A 604 6.42 -47.59 1.69
C ASP A 604 5.23 -48.19 2.45
N LYS A 605 3.98 -47.99 1.96
CA LYS A 605 2.72 -48.45 2.59
C LYS A 605 2.51 -47.89 4.01
N LYS A 606 3.02 -46.67 4.30
CA LYS A 606 2.85 -45.95 5.57
C LYS A 606 1.68 -44.97 5.42
N ASP A 607 0.48 -45.48 5.17
CA ASP A 607 -0.68 -44.68 4.73
C ASP A 607 -1.17 -43.69 5.79
N ASP A 608 -1.17 -44.09 7.08
CA ASP A 608 -1.61 -43.21 8.18
C ASP A 608 -0.68 -42.00 8.35
N GLU A 609 0.62 -42.23 8.24
CA GLU A 609 1.62 -41.16 8.31
C GLU A 609 1.52 -40.26 7.07
N ALA A 610 1.32 -40.81 5.88
CA ALA A 610 1.12 -40.07 4.64
C ALA A 610 -0.09 -39.16 4.69
N SER A 611 -1.18 -39.57 5.38
CA SER A 611 -2.42 -38.77 5.48
C SER A 611 -2.19 -37.42 6.17
N VAL A 612 -1.34 -37.38 7.20
CA VAL A 612 -1.01 -36.16 7.94
C VAL A 612 -0.29 -35.14 7.03
N TYR A 613 0.72 -35.60 6.29
CA TYR A 613 1.47 -34.76 5.38
C TYR A 613 0.66 -34.37 4.14
N LEU A 614 -0.23 -35.25 3.68
CA LEU A 614 -1.16 -34.92 2.59
C LEU A 614 -2.14 -33.82 3.01
N GLU A 615 -2.65 -33.86 4.22
CA GLU A 615 -3.50 -32.79 4.73
C GLU A 615 -2.74 -31.45 4.82
N HIS A 616 -1.53 -31.44 5.36
CA HIS A 616 -0.66 -30.27 5.39
C HIS A 616 -0.33 -29.77 3.98
N MET A 617 -0.03 -30.67 3.04
CA MET A 617 0.22 -30.31 1.65
C MET A 617 -0.98 -29.60 1.03
N LEU A 618 -2.19 -30.15 1.21
CA LEU A 618 -3.42 -29.56 0.68
C LEU A 618 -3.73 -28.18 1.28
N ASP A 619 -3.32 -27.94 2.53
CA ASP A 619 -3.44 -26.64 3.19
C ASP A 619 -2.40 -25.61 2.72
N THR A 620 -1.30 -26.05 2.14
CA THR A 620 -0.16 -25.21 1.74
C THR A 620 -0.06 -24.97 0.23
N ILE A 621 -0.83 -25.70 -0.61
CA ILE A 621 -0.84 -25.47 -2.07
C ILE A 621 -1.26 -24.04 -2.37
N PRO A 622 -0.41 -23.24 -3.03
CA PRO A 622 -0.75 -21.88 -3.43
C PRO A 622 -1.92 -21.84 -4.42
N ASP A 623 -2.75 -20.79 -4.37
CA ASP A 623 -3.75 -20.56 -5.40
C ASP A 623 -3.06 -19.97 -6.66
N GLU A 624 -3.32 -20.56 -7.81
CA GLU A 624 -3.09 -20.09 -9.20
C GLU A 624 -1.64 -19.85 -9.68
N GLY A 625 -0.70 -19.33 -8.87
CA GLY A 625 0.64 -18.98 -9.36
C GLY A 625 1.57 -20.18 -9.67
N ASP A 626 1.36 -21.31 -9.03
CA ASP A 626 2.16 -22.53 -9.16
C ASP A 626 1.29 -23.77 -9.52
N CYS A 627 0.12 -23.56 -10.11
CA CYS A 627 -0.79 -24.65 -10.46
C CYS A 627 -0.18 -25.67 -11.45
N GLU A 628 0.76 -25.26 -12.29
CA GLU A 628 1.49 -26.17 -13.19
C GLU A 628 2.35 -27.16 -12.40
N LYS A 629 3.06 -26.69 -11.36
CA LYS A 629 3.80 -27.56 -10.44
C LYS A 629 2.87 -28.35 -9.53
N ALA A 630 1.79 -27.70 -9.02
CA ALA A 630 0.78 -28.34 -8.21
C ALA A 630 0.07 -29.50 -8.95
N ASN A 631 -0.13 -29.42 -10.26
CA ASN A 631 -0.77 -30.47 -11.07
C ASN A 631 -0.04 -31.81 -10.98
N ILE A 632 1.29 -31.82 -10.92
CA ILE A 632 2.08 -33.06 -10.74
C ILE A 632 1.73 -33.70 -9.39
N TYR A 633 1.66 -32.90 -8.33
CA TYR A 633 1.38 -33.37 -6.98
C TYR A 633 -0.10 -33.70 -6.77
N ILE A 634 -1.02 -32.95 -7.38
CA ILE A 634 -2.46 -33.23 -7.41
C ILE A 634 -2.71 -34.58 -8.08
N THR A 635 -2.07 -34.85 -9.20
CA THR A 635 -2.19 -36.16 -9.91
C THR A 635 -1.68 -37.29 -9.06
N SER A 636 -0.55 -37.11 -8.37
CA SER A 636 0.02 -38.08 -7.45
C SER A 636 -0.88 -38.32 -6.22
N ALA A 637 -1.43 -37.24 -5.64
CA ALA A 637 -2.36 -37.31 -4.53
C ALA A 637 -3.67 -38.04 -4.92
N LYS A 638 -4.18 -37.82 -6.13
CA LYS A 638 -5.34 -38.57 -6.67
C LYS A 638 -5.06 -40.05 -6.76
N ALA A 639 -3.92 -40.41 -7.34
CA ALA A 639 -3.52 -41.78 -7.46
C ALA A 639 -3.36 -42.47 -6.09
N ALA A 640 -2.92 -41.71 -5.09
CA ALA A 640 -2.80 -42.18 -3.71
C ALA A 640 -4.18 -42.38 -3.06
N ILE A 641 -5.05 -41.38 -3.14
CA ILE A 641 -6.41 -41.44 -2.56
C ILE A 641 -7.26 -42.53 -3.22
N SER A 642 -7.14 -42.68 -4.55
CA SER A 642 -7.90 -43.72 -5.29
C SER A 642 -7.49 -45.17 -4.94
N ARG A 643 -6.29 -45.37 -4.43
CA ARG A 643 -5.76 -46.68 -4.06
C ARG A 643 -5.95 -47.00 -2.58
N ASN A 644 -6.30 -46.03 -1.76
CA ASN A 644 -6.39 -46.17 -0.33
C ASN A 644 -7.70 -45.56 0.22
N THR A 645 -8.59 -46.43 0.71
CA THR A 645 -9.90 -46.08 1.29
C THR A 645 -9.77 -45.22 2.56
N ASN A 646 -8.67 -45.32 3.30
CA ASN A 646 -8.41 -44.53 4.51
C ASN A 646 -8.16 -43.02 4.19
N LEU A 647 -7.82 -42.71 2.94
CA LEU A 647 -7.57 -41.32 2.47
C LEU A 647 -8.80 -40.71 1.79
N SER A 648 -9.95 -41.40 1.77
CA SER A 648 -11.16 -40.97 1.09
C SER A 648 -11.72 -39.60 1.64
N ASN A 649 -11.49 -39.34 2.93
CA ASN A 649 -11.85 -38.08 3.59
C ASN A 649 -11.14 -36.87 3.00
N LEU A 650 -9.98 -37.07 2.36
CA LEU A 650 -9.20 -36.00 1.71
C LEU A 650 -9.60 -35.76 0.24
N SER A 651 -10.47 -36.63 -0.32
CA SER A 651 -10.93 -36.51 -1.72
C SER A 651 -11.70 -35.25 -1.99
N GLU A 652 -12.53 -34.77 -1.06
CA GLU A 652 -13.30 -33.54 -1.19
C GLU A 652 -12.38 -32.32 -1.20
N LYS A 653 -11.41 -32.28 -0.29
CA LYS A 653 -10.39 -31.23 -0.18
C LYS A 653 -9.52 -31.17 -1.45
N LEU A 654 -9.11 -32.32 -1.97
CA LEU A 654 -8.36 -32.40 -3.23
C LEU A 654 -9.20 -31.92 -4.43
N SER A 655 -10.48 -32.31 -4.50
CA SER A 655 -11.40 -31.87 -5.56
C SER A 655 -11.66 -30.37 -5.54
N GLU A 656 -11.61 -29.75 -4.36
CA GLU A 656 -11.69 -28.29 -4.21
C GLU A 656 -10.43 -27.60 -4.78
N ILE A 657 -9.25 -28.12 -4.48
CA ILE A 657 -7.97 -27.61 -4.99
C ILE A 657 -7.90 -27.74 -6.52
N GLU A 658 -8.32 -28.90 -7.04
CA GLU A 658 -8.41 -29.08 -8.49
C GLU A 658 -9.33 -28.08 -9.17
N ARG A 659 -10.51 -27.87 -8.61
CA ARG A 659 -11.43 -26.85 -9.13
C ARG A 659 -10.81 -25.44 -9.14
N ARG A 660 -9.89 -25.15 -8.23
CA ARG A 660 -9.15 -23.88 -8.19
C ARG A 660 -8.07 -23.82 -9.26
N CYS A 661 -7.32 -24.94 -9.46
CA CYS A 661 -6.21 -24.98 -10.39
C CYS A 661 -6.59 -25.31 -11.85
N LEU A 662 -7.74 -25.98 -12.09
CA LEU A 662 -8.18 -26.41 -13.43
C LEU A 662 -9.25 -25.52 -14.06
N ARG A 663 -9.65 -24.42 -13.43
CA ARG A 663 -10.54 -23.45 -14.08
C ARG A 663 -9.72 -22.53 -14.96
N PRO A 664 -10.03 -22.50 -16.30
CA PRO A 664 -9.34 -21.65 -17.27
C PRO A 664 -9.51 -20.16 -16.99
#